data_dae9692173d8460c4791cfc923a7dd6b
#
_entry.id   dae9692173d8460c4791cfc923a7dd6b
#
_cell.length_a   1.000
_cell.length_b   1.000
_cell.length_c   1.000
_cell.angle_alpha   90.00
_cell.angle_beta   90.00
_cell.angle_gamma   90.00
#
_symmetry.space_group_name_H-M   'P 1'
#
loop_
_entity.id
_entity.type
_entity.pdbx_description
1 polymer ?
#
loop_
_entity_poly.entity_id
_entity_poly.type
_entity_poly.pdbx_seq_one_letter_code
_entity_poly.pdbx_strand_id
1 'polypeptide(L)'
;GYGVQKKSDVTGAMARVGSEELNTRPVNNAFEALQGKAAGVDITSSERPGTVGSIRIRGNRSISASSDPLYVVDGVPLSAGGIETINPRDIESIDILKDASSTAIYGSRGANGVILITTKRGKAGRLALNYSGSVTLENLKDKSPAMSASDYITWRRWAYYNSDPVNNPRGDQPNYDKDQIYFAASGDPAALANVNKGWSNGTWDGSKVTDTDWADIVTQTGITHEHTISGSGGNETAQAFFSIGYLNNQGTQKGQEYERYNFSMSVDLQVKPWFKMGGSINGSWAVQDYGYSRTGQSSGSGPVDIYSAAKAIPRFGVPYDEEGNIITNPCGSTTNVYTVIDEWNKSTDNRQTFRALGSFYGQFDFGKIWAPLEGLSYKISFGPDFRHYRQGIFISKDSAVKMGSKNYAKYATDRYLSWTLDNQINYNKTFGKHNLGVTLLQSASKYNKESGSESANAIPNENFEWYNMGSVDITDAATYGAGMSTGMSENQLASYMARINYAYNDRYLLTVSGRYDGSSVLADGHKWSFFPSAALGWRIDQEDFMKDISWINQLKLRFGLGTTGNSAVSAYSTLGNIQSFYVPFGSTLTPAYATNEPYYTSSQVKMANKDLGWEKTTQYNYGVDFSFLNGRISGSMDIYHSNTNDLLLSMTIPTLTGFNSTYANVGKTKNFGVDLSLNLVPIQTKDFEWSSTINAAYQKDEILELANGKQDDISNAWFIGESINVFYGTASDGLWQESDAAEMAKFNANGHKFEAGMVKPVDQDGNYIIDSNDRIILGNKNPKWVLGWSNTFNYKGLELGIELNGRFGYMVDTGGEGQYGMYNQREISYWTPDNTGADYQKPIYSTAGGDAYSSLLGFKDASFIKIRNISLGYNFNSKALKNIGISSLKLYAQAKNIGNLYSSVDFMDLDLGTTYYNRGFTFGLQVGF
;
A
#
# COMPACT_ATOMS: atom_id res chain seq x y z
N GLY A 1 -3.65 -24.04 4.06
CA GLY A 1 -5.07 -23.97 4.37
C GLY A 1 -5.58 -25.25 5.04
N TYR A 2 -6.88 -25.34 5.30
CA TYR A 2 -7.53 -26.48 5.97
C TYR A 2 -7.76 -27.66 5.05
N GLY A 3 -6.76 -28.11 4.32
CA GLY A 3 -6.79 -29.33 3.47
C GLY A 3 -5.84 -29.23 2.28
N VAL A 4 -5.56 -30.37 1.68
CA VAL A 4 -4.79 -30.52 0.45
C VAL A 4 -5.71 -31.08 -0.62
N GLN A 5 -5.78 -30.41 -1.77
CA GLN A 5 -6.52 -30.87 -2.95
C GLN A 5 -5.59 -30.92 -4.15
N LYS A 6 -5.86 -31.84 -5.08
CA LYS A 6 -5.20 -31.84 -6.39
C LYS A 6 -5.61 -30.56 -7.12
N LYS A 7 -4.70 -29.91 -7.85
CA LYS A 7 -5.01 -28.68 -8.62
C LYS A 7 -6.17 -28.92 -9.61
N SER A 8 -6.28 -30.12 -10.17
CA SER A 8 -7.38 -30.53 -11.05
C SER A 8 -8.75 -30.45 -10.36
N ASP A 9 -8.82 -30.71 -9.07
CA ASP A 9 -10.06 -30.88 -8.32
C ASP A 9 -10.53 -29.58 -7.65
N VAL A 10 -9.72 -28.53 -7.69
CA VAL A 10 -10.08 -27.21 -7.14
C VAL A 10 -11.19 -26.60 -7.95
N THR A 11 -12.30 -26.25 -7.30
CA THR A 11 -13.51 -25.67 -7.89
C THR A 11 -13.57 -24.15 -7.77
N GLY A 12 -12.79 -23.55 -6.87
CA GLY A 12 -12.75 -22.10 -6.64
C GLY A 12 -11.75 -21.35 -7.50
N ALA A 13 -11.90 -20.02 -7.59
CA ALA A 13 -10.97 -19.13 -8.28
C ALA A 13 -9.72 -18.88 -7.41
N MET A 14 -8.57 -19.31 -7.89
CA MET A 14 -7.31 -19.26 -7.18
C MET A 14 -6.15 -18.92 -8.12
N ALA A 15 -5.23 -18.09 -7.67
CA ALA A 15 -3.95 -17.88 -8.32
C ALA A 15 -2.82 -18.39 -7.42
N ARG A 16 -1.82 -19.05 -8.00
CA ARG A 16 -0.64 -19.55 -7.27
C ARG A 16 0.61 -18.96 -7.89
N VAL A 17 1.48 -18.45 -7.04
CA VAL A 17 2.84 -18.01 -7.37
C VAL A 17 3.81 -18.89 -6.60
N GLY A 18 4.62 -19.66 -7.31
CA GLY A 18 5.56 -20.63 -6.74
C GLY A 18 6.91 -19.99 -6.36
N SER A 19 7.72 -20.74 -5.61
CA SER A 19 9.06 -20.32 -5.17
C SER A 19 9.97 -19.90 -6.33
N GLU A 20 9.90 -20.56 -7.48
CA GLU A 20 10.69 -20.21 -8.66
C GLU A 20 10.31 -18.81 -9.18
N GLU A 21 9.01 -18.54 -9.32
CA GLU A 21 8.52 -17.24 -9.77
C GLU A 21 8.79 -16.11 -8.78
N LEU A 22 8.71 -16.42 -7.47
CA LEU A 22 9.02 -15.46 -6.40
C LEU A 22 10.51 -15.11 -6.35
N ASN A 23 11.37 -16.08 -6.70
CA ASN A 23 12.81 -15.92 -6.63
C ASN A 23 13.48 -15.62 -7.98
N THR A 24 12.70 -15.36 -9.03
CA THR A 24 13.26 -14.91 -10.32
C THR A 24 14.03 -13.60 -10.19
N ARG A 25 13.64 -12.79 -9.23
CA ARG A 25 14.27 -11.51 -8.93
C ARG A 25 14.45 -11.33 -7.42
N PRO A 26 15.50 -10.61 -6.95
CA PRO A 26 15.58 -10.14 -5.59
C PRO A 26 14.48 -9.10 -5.35
N VAL A 27 13.78 -9.24 -4.25
CA VAL A 27 12.75 -8.31 -3.79
C VAL A 27 12.88 -8.13 -2.29
N ASN A 28 12.64 -6.93 -1.80
CA ASN A 28 12.78 -6.60 -0.39
C ASN A 28 11.65 -7.22 0.45
N ASN A 29 10.51 -7.46 -0.17
CA ASN A 29 9.33 -8.06 0.48
C ASN A 29 8.50 -8.90 -0.51
N ALA A 30 7.64 -9.76 0.02
CA ALA A 30 6.82 -10.66 -0.78
C ALA A 30 5.74 -9.95 -1.63
N PHE A 31 5.34 -8.73 -1.28
CA PHE A 31 4.39 -7.94 -2.10
C PHE A 31 4.98 -7.57 -3.45
N GLU A 32 6.21 -7.09 -3.45
CA GLU A 32 6.91 -6.75 -4.70
C GLU A 32 7.01 -7.98 -5.62
N ALA A 33 7.21 -9.17 -5.03
CA ALA A 33 7.29 -10.41 -5.78
C ALA A 33 5.97 -10.78 -6.49
N LEU A 34 4.82 -10.39 -5.93
CA LEU A 34 3.49 -10.72 -6.46
C LEU A 34 2.98 -9.75 -7.53
N GLN A 35 3.55 -8.54 -7.60
CA GLN A 35 3.04 -7.49 -8.48
C GLN A 35 3.05 -7.92 -9.95
N GLY A 36 1.86 -7.86 -10.60
CA GLY A 36 1.67 -8.25 -11.99
C GLY A 36 1.62 -9.76 -12.25
N LYS A 37 1.81 -10.62 -11.22
CA LYS A 37 1.87 -12.09 -11.35
C LYS A 37 0.55 -12.81 -11.12
N ALA A 38 -0.47 -12.11 -10.63
CA ALA A 38 -1.79 -12.68 -10.38
C ALA A 38 -2.89 -11.75 -10.90
N ALA A 39 -3.75 -12.25 -11.77
CA ALA A 39 -4.90 -11.50 -12.27
C ALA A 39 -5.87 -11.17 -11.13
N GLY A 40 -6.47 -9.97 -11.13
CA GLY A 40 -7.38 -9.50 -10.09
C GLY A 40 -6.69 -9.07 -8.79
N VAL A 41 -5.37 -8.92 -8.80
CA VAL A 41 -4.58 -8.43 -7.65
C VAL A 41 -3.90 -7.13 -8.05
N ASP A 42 -4.22 -6.05 -7.35
CA ASP A 42 -3.61 -4.74 -7.51
C ASP A 42 -2.69 -4.44 -6.34
N ILE A 43 -1.43 -4.14 -6.64
CA ILE A 43 -0.38 -3.90 -5.64
C ILE A 43 0.27 -2.56 -5.92
N THR A 44 0.29 -1.68 -4.92
CA THR A 44 1.06 -0.43 -4.92
C THR A 44 2.29 -0.62 -4.05
N SER A 45 3.48 -0.33 -4.58
CA SER A 45 4.76 -0.42 -3.85
C SER A 45 5.05 0.89 -3.08
N SER A 46 6.04 0.84 -2.19
CA SER A 46 6.63 2.02 -1.54
C SER A 46 8.13 2.04 -1.81
N GLU A 47 8.67 3.23 -2.07
CA GLU A 47 10.11 3.42 -2.28
C GLU A 47 10.88 3.65 -0.97
N ARG A 48 10.18 3.84 0.16
CA ARG A 48 10.82 4.03 1.47
C ARG A 48 11.25 2.67 2.03
N PRO A 49 12.52 2.52 2.45
CA PRO A 49 13.03 1.29 3.05
C PRO A 49 12.14 0.77 4.19
N GLY A 50 11.83 -0.52 4.19
CA GLY A 50 11.04 -1.17 5.23
C GLY A 50 9.54 -0.84 5.25
N THR A 51 9.06 -0.02 4.30
CA THR A 51 7.64 0.30 4.16
C THR A 51 7.01 -0.59 3.09
N VAL A 52 5.91 -1.24 3.42
CA VAL A 52 5.11 -2.02 2.47
C VAL A 52 4.04 -1.15 1.84
N GLY A 53 3.72 -1.44 0.60
CA GLY A 53 2.60 -0.82 -0.09
C GLY A 53 1.25 -1.42 0.30
N SER A 54 0.25 -1.20 -0.52
CA SER A 54 -1.09 -1.77 -0.34
C SER A 54 -1.36 -2.87 -1.36
N ILE A 55 -2.22 -3.83 -0.97
CA ILE A 55 -2.69 -4.89 -1.86
C ILE A 55 -4.22 -4.96 -1.81
N ARG A 56 -4.84 -5.13 -2.97
CA ARG A 56 -6.29 -5.30 -3.10
C ARG A 56 -6.59 -6.46 -4.03
N ILE A 57 -7.62 -7.23 -3.69
CA ILE A 57 -8.09 -8.36 -4.49
C ILE A 57 -9.49 -8.05 -4.99
N ARG A 58 -9.66 -7.93 -6.33
CA ARG A 58 -10.93 -7.65 -7.00
C ARG A 58 -11.57 -6.31 -6.54
N GLY A 59 -10.75 -5.28 -6.31
CA GLY A 59 -11.20 -3.92 -5.99
C GLY A 59 -11.72 -3.71 -4.58
N ASN A 60 -12.46 -2.62 -4.37
CA ASN A 60 -13.07 -2.26 -3.09
C ASN A 60 -14.48 -2.86 -2.98
N ARG A 61 -14.87 -3.32 -1.80
CA ARG A 61 -16.19 -3.92 -1.55
C ARG A 61 -17.00 -3.17 -0.52
N SER A 62 -16.34 -2.52 0.43
CA SER A 62 -16.95 -1.74 1.48
C SER A 62 -16.56 -0.27 1.39
N ILE A 63 -17.45 0.61 1.86
CA ILE A 63 -17.21 2.05 1.88
C ILE A 63 -16.32 2.43 3.08
N SER A 64 -16.56 1.86 4.26
CA SER A 64 -15.90 2.24 5.51
C SER A 64 -15.03 1.15 6.12
N ALA A 65 -15.31 -0.13 5.84
CA ALA A 65 -14.51 -1.23 6.35
C ALA A 65 -13.24 -1.43 5.51
N SER A 66 -12.17 -1.96 6.12
CA SER A 66 -10.93 -2.27 5.40
C SER A 66 -11.18 -3.18 4.20
N SER A 67 -10.52 -2.90 3.10
CA SER A 67 -10.48 -3.74 1.89
C SER A 67 -9.23 -4.61 1.81
N ASP A 68 -8.41 -4.67 2.87
CA ASP A 68 -7.20 -5.48 2.91
C ASP A 68 -7.53 -6.97 2.97
N PRO A 69 -6.80 -7.82 2.23
CA PRO A 69 -6.98 -9.26 2.30
C PRO A 69 -6.45 -9.84 3.62
N LEU A 70 -6.97 -11.02 3.98
CA LEU A 70 -6.43 -11.78 5.09
C LEU A 70 -5.11 -12.47 4.69
N TYR A 71 -4.08 -12.30 5.51
CA TYR A 71 -2.83 -13.05 5.37
C TYR A 71 -2.85 -14.27 6.27
N VAL A 72 -2.50 -15.43 5.72
CA VAL A 72 -2.40 -16.70 6.46
C VAL A 72 -1.03 -17.30 6.20
N VAL A 73 -0.22 -17.47 7.22
CA VAL A 73 1.14 -18.04 7.12
C VAL A 73 1.17 -19.42 7.78
N ASP A 74 1.51 -20.44 7.03
CA ASP A 74 1.52 -21.84 7.50
C ASP A 74 0.23 -22.27 8.22
N GLY A 75 -0.90 -21.73 7.78
CA GLY A 75 -2.22 -21.99 8.35
C GLY A 75 -2.62 -21.07 9.49
N VAL A 76 -1.76 -20.15 9.94
CA VAL A 76 -2.03 -19.19 11.01
C VAL A 76 -2.50 -17.85 10.41
N PRO A 77 -3.75 -17.43 10.64
CA PRO A 77 -4.22 -16.11 10.22
C PRO A 77 -3.51 -15.01 11.02
N LEU A 78 -2.90 -14.07 10.31
CA LEU A 78 -2.24 -12.92 10.94
C LEU A 78 -3.27 -11.89 11.40
N SER A 79 -3.03 -11.30 12.55
CA SER A 79 -3.95 -10.34 13.18
C SER A 79 -3.64 -8.88 12.84
N ALA A 80 -2.40 -8.57 12.46
CA ALA A 80 -1.97 -7.21 12.13
C ALA A 80 -0.75 -7.25 11.24
N GLY A 81 -0.85 -6.76 10.01
CA GLY A 81 0.23 -6.65 9.04
C GLY A 81 1.03 -7.93 8.86
N GLY A 82 2.28 -7.84 8.44
CA GLY A 82 3.20 -8.87 8.81
C GLY A 82 3.85 -9.70 7.73
N ILE A 83 3.44 -9.58 6.50
CA ILE A 83 4.16 -10.23 5.38
C ILE A 83 5.55 -9.58 5.16
N GLU A 84 5.71 -8.32 5.57
CA GLU A 84 6.98 -7.59 5.55
C GLU A 84 8.06 -8.22 6.43
N THR A 85 7.64 -8.99 7.43
CA THR A 85 8.54 -9.63 8.37
C THR A 85 9.04 -10.99 7.89
N ILE A 86 8.46 -11.53 6.82
CA ILE A 86 8.81 -12.83 6.25
C ILE A 86 9.86 -12.63 5.16
N ASN A 87 10.94 -13.39 5.22
CA ASN A 87 11.92 -13.41 4.15
C ASN A 87 11.30 -14.06 2.89
N PRO A 88 11.21 -13.35 1.74
CA PRO A 88 10.67 -13.91 0.49
C PRO A 88 11.34 -15.23 0.06
N ARG A 89 12.61 -15.38 0.39
CA ARG A 89 13.38 -16.59 0.05
C ARG A 89 12.97 -17.83 0.84
N ASP A 90 12.29 -17.66 1.98
CA ASP A 90 11.77 -18.76 2.79
C ASP A 90 10.37 -19.20 2.36
N ILE A 91 9.77 -18.53 1.37
CA ILE A 91 8.44 -18.83 0.87
C ILE A 91 8.53 -19.93 -0.19
N GLU A 92 7.74 -21.01 -0.03
CA GLU A 92 7.56 -22.08 -1.01
C GLU A 92 6.49 -21.71 -2.04
N SER A 93 5.38 -21.14 -1.59
CA SER A 93 4.32 -20.64 -2.48
C SER A 93 3.43 -19.59 -1.81
N ILE A 94 2.83 -18.77 -2.65
CA ILE A 94 1.73 -17.88 -2.28
C ILE A 94 0.52 -18.26 -3.10
N ASP A 95 -0.57 -18.66 -2.43
CA ASP A 95 -1.85 -18.98 -3.05
C ASP A 95 -2.85 -17.87 -2.71
N ILE A 96 -3.45 -17.27 -3.73
CA ILE A 96 -4.39 -16.15 -3.59
C ILE A 96 -5.80 -16.67 -3.87
N LEU A 97 -6.63 -16.70 -2.83
CA LEU A 97 -8.04 -17.10 -2.92
C LEU A 97 -8.88 -15.86 -3.21
N LYS A 98 -9.60 -15.86 -4.35
CA LYS A 98 -10.27 -14.66 -4.86
C LYS A 98 -11.79 -14.71 -4.79
N ASP A 99 -12.38 -15.91 -4.74
CA ASP A 99 -13.83 -16.08 -4.73
C ASP A 99 -14.36 -16.56 -3.37
N ALA A 100 -15.65 -16.35 -3.14
CA ALA A 100 -16.31 -16.71 -1.88
C ALA A 100 -16.27 -18.21 -1.60
N SER A 101 -16.25 -19.08 -2.62
CA SER A 101 -16.21 -20.54 -2.41
C SER A 101 -14.85 -21.01 -1.92
N SER A 102 -13.75 -20.39 -2.38
CA SER A 102 -12.40 -20.67 -1.92
C SER A 102 -12.09 -20.01 -0.58
N THR A 103 -12.62 -18.81 -0.32
CA THR A 103 -12.39 -18.06 0.92
C THR A 103 -13.32 -18.45 2.06
N ALA A 104 -14.43 -19.16 1.77
CA ALA A 104 -15.41 -19.61 2.78
C ALA A 104 -14.80 -20.41 3.94
N ILE A 105 -13.68 -21.12 3.71
CA ILE A 105 -12.95 -21.82 4.77
C ILE A 105 -12.35 -20.88 5.82
N TYR A 106 -12.14 -19.59 5.48
CA TYR A 106 -11.70 -18.53 6.38
C TYR A 106 -12.85 -17.64 6.86
N GLY A 107 -14.08 -17.89 6.36
CA GLY A 107 -15.32 -17.31 6.80
C GLY A 107 -15.34 -15.78 6.78
N SER A 108 -15.64 -15.23 7.93
CA SER A 108 -15.75 -13.78 8.14
C SER A 108 -14.48 -12.97 7.89
N ARG A 109 -13.32 -13.59 7.86
CA ARG A 109 -12.06 -12.93 7.54
C ARG A 109 -11.73 -12.97 6.05
N GLY A 110 -12.47 -13.76 5.25
CA GLY A 110 -12.18 -13.99 3.84
C GLY A 110 -12.88 -13.06 2.86
N ALA A 111 -13.67 -12.08 3.32
CA ALA A 111 -14.49 -11.21 2.46
C ALA A 111 -13.66 -10.47 1.39
N ASN A 112 -12.48 -9.97 1.74
CA ASN A 112 -11.58 -9.22 0.85
C ASN A 112 -10.55 -10.10 0.12
N GLY A 113 -10.75 -11.43 0.12
CA GLY A 113 -9.79 -12.39 -0.38
C GLY A 113 -8.80 -12.85 0.70
N VAL A 114 -8.07 -13.94 0.40
CA VAL A 114 -7.12 -14.54 1.33
C VAL A 114 -5.81 -14.81 0.60
N ILE A 115 -4.71 -14.45 1.23
CA ILE A 115 -3.35 -14.71 0.75
C ILE A 115 -2.72 -15.75 1.66
N LEU A 116 -2.57 -16.97 1.13
CA LEU A 116 -1.97 -18.10 1.82
C LEU A 116 -0.48 -18.15 1.51
N ILE A 117 0.34 -17.99 2.52
CA ILE A 117 1.78 -18.07 2.42
C ILE A 117 2.20 -19.40 3.04
N THR A 118 2.85 -20.24 2.24
CA THR A 118 3.44 -21.48 2.72
C THR A 118 4.94 -21.30 2.76
N THR A 119 5.54 -21.48 3.93
CA THR A 119 7.01 -21.45 4.07
C THR A 119 7.63 -22.78 3.70
N LYS A 120 8.91 -22.75 3.35
CA LYS A 120 9.70 -23.95 3.00
C LYS A 120 9.76 -24.92 4.18
N ARG A 121 9.68 -26.21 3.86
CA ARG A 121 9.78 -27.30 4.83
C ARG A 121 10.91 -28.25 4.48
N GLY A 122 11.30 -29.05 5.45
CA GLY A 122 12.26 -30.13 5.24
C GLY A 122 11.80 -31.08 4.16
N LYS A 123 12.76 -31.60 3.38
CA LYS A 123 12.55 -32.66 2.36
C LYS A 123 13.39 -33.88 2.71
N ALA A 124 12.84 -35.06 2.45
CA ALA A 124 13.61 -36.28 2.61
C ALA A 124 14.80 -36.29 1.63
N GLY A 125 15.99 -36.59 2.11
CA GLY A 125 17.23 -36.57 1.35
C GLY A 125 18.42 -36.12 2.18
N ARG A 126 19.59 -36.07 1.55
CA ARG A 126 20.81 -35.51 2.18
C ARG A 126 20.61 -34.05 2.48
N LEU A 127 21.32 -33.57 3.48
CA LEU A 127 21.32 -32.11 3.79
C LEU A 127 21.82 -31.34 2.57
N ALA A 128 20.94 -30.48 2.03
CA ALA A 128 21.25 -29.53 0.98
C ALA A 128 21.36 -28.12 1.60
N LEU A 129 22.51 -27.51 1.44
CA LEU A 129 22.76 -26.14 1.88
C LEU A 129 22.67 -25.21 0.68
N ASN A 130 22.05 -24.06 0.88
CA ASN A 130 21.93 -23.04 -0.14
C ASN A 130 22.35 -21.68 0.43
N TYR A 131 23.11 -20.93 -0.35
CA TYR A 131 23.42 -19.52 -0.10
C TYR A 131 22.86 -18.68 -1.22
N SER A 132 22.26 -17.54 -0.88
CA SER A 132 21.83 -16.53 -1.81
C SER A 132 22.29 -15.16 -1.32
N GLY A 133 22.99 -14.42 -2.17
CA GLY A 133 23.42 -13.07 -1.88
C GLY A 133 23.15 -12.13 -3.03
N SER A 134 22.82 -10.87 -2.75
CA SER A 134 22.63 -9.83 -3.76
C SER A 134 23.02 -8.45 -3.23
N VAL A 135 23.43 -7.58 -4.14
CA VAL A 135 23.69 -6.15 -3.89
C VAL A 135 22.90 -5.36 -4.93
N THR A 136 22.16 -4.36 -4.49
CA THR A 136 21.38 -3.44 -5.33
C THR A 136 21.87 -2.02 -5.09
N LEU A 137 22.14 -1.30 -6.17
CA LEU A 137 22.46 0.13 -6.18
C LEU A 137 21.26 0.87 -6.75
N GLU A 138 20.71 1.82 -6.01
CA GLU A 138 19.51 2.57 -6.40
C GLU A 138 19.80 4.07 -6.42
N ASN A 139 19.24 4.76 -7.42
CA ASN A 139 19.28 6.21 -7.51
C ASN A 139 17.87 6.75 -7.71
N LEU A 140 17.55 7.80 -6.99
CA LEU A 140 16.31 8.53 -7.15
C LEU A 140 16.24 9.18 -8.53
N LYS A 141 15.11 9.02 -9.20
CA LYS A 141 14.79 9.68 -10.48
C LYS A 141 13.65 10.65 -10.24
N ASP A 142 13.99 11.93 -10.29
CA ASP A 142 13.02 13.03 -10.25
C ASP A 142 12.22 13.06 -11.56
N LYS A 143 10.90 13.12 -11.46
CA LYS A 143 9.98 13.30 -12.58
C LYS A 143 9.39 14.71 -12.65
N SER A 144 9.64 15.52 -11.63
CA SER A 144 9.05 16.85 -11.46
C SER A 144 10.14 17.86 -11.11
N PRO A 145 11.08 18.14 -12.03
CA PRO A 145 12.20 19.04 -11.75
C PRO A 145 11.68 20.43 -11.34
N ALA A 146 12.38 21.03 -10.38
CA ALA A 146 12.11 22.40 -9.96
C ALA A 146 12.63 23.39 -11.00
N MET A 147 12.03 24.57 -11.11
CA MET A 147 12.56 25.67 -11.93
C MET A 147 13.99 25.97 -11.54
N SER A 148 14.86 26.24 -12.51
CA SER A 148 16.17 26.81 -12.25
C SER A 148 16.08 28.15 -11.50
N ALA A 149 17.18 28.57 -10.88
CA ALA A 149 17.23 29.89 -10.21
C ALA A 149 16.82 31.01 -11.15
N SER A 150 17.31 31.00 -12.38
CA SER A 150 17.00 32.02 -13.40
C SER A 150 15.53 32.00 -13.81
N ASP A 151 14.95 30.80 -14.05
CA ASP A 151 13.57 30.65 -14.45
C ASP A 151 12.61 31.08 -13.32
N TYR A 152 12.94 30.68 -12.07
CA TYR A 152 12.18 31.10 -10.91
C TYR A 152 12.21 32.62 -10.70
N ILE A 153 13.35 33.28 -10.92
CA ILE A 153 13.46 34.73 -10.83
C ILE A 153 12.55 35.38 -11.89
N THR A 154 12.54 34.87 -13.11
CA THR A 154 11.67 35.33 -14.19
C THR A 154 10.20 35.09 -13.85
N TRP A 155 9.85 33.89 -13.36
CA TRP A 155 8.51 33.55 -12.89
C TRP A 155 8.03 34.52 -11.79
N ARG A 156 8.89 34.86 -10.83
CA ARG A 156 8.57 35.77 -9.75
C ARG A 156 8.36 37.22 -10.25
N ARG A 157 9.12 37.69 -11.26
CA ARG A 157 8.89 38.96 -11.93
C ARG A 157 7.51 38.98 -12.60
N TRP A 158 7.13 37.90 -13.29
CA TRP A 158 5.79 37.75 -13.86
C TRP A 158 4.71 37.75 -12.77
N ALA A 159 4.94 37.15 -11.63
CA ALA A 159 4.00 37.15 -10.52
C ALA A 159 3.72 38.57 -9.99
N TYR A 160 4.77 39.39 -9.87
CA TYR A 160 4.61 40.80 -9.50
C TYR A 160 3.89 41.61 -10.58
N TYR A 161 4.25 41.42 -11.85
CA TYR A 161 3.56 42.07 -12.97
C TYR A 161 2.07 41.74 -12.98
N ASN A 162 1.72 40.45 -12.92
CA ASN A 162 0.32 40.05 -12.97
C ASN A 162 -0.49 40.51 -11.76
N SER A 163 0.14 40.78 -10.63
CA SER A 163 -0.53 41.32 -9.45
C SER A 163 -0.74 42.85 -9.52
N ASP A 164 0.16 43.58 -10.18
CA ASP A 164 0.08 45.03 -10.37
C ASP A 164 0.85 45.45 -11.63
N PRO A 165 0.22 45.37 -12.82
CA PRO A 165 0.88 45.65 -14.09
C PRO A 165 1.17 47.16 -14.30
N VAL A 166 0.60 48.03 -13.48
CA VAL A 166 0.84 49.49 -13.56
C VAL A 166 2.18 49.84 -12.94
N ASN A 167 2.51 49.24 -11.82
CA ASN A 167 3.71 49.57 -11.05
C ASN A 167 4.88 48.63 -11.29
N ASN A 168 4.70 47.49 -11.94
CA ASN A 168 5.74 46.52 -12.19
C ASN A 168 5.94 46.30 -13.69
N PRO A 169 7.20 46.18 -14.16
CA PRO A 169 7.51 45.81 -15.55
C PRO A 169 7.11 44.33 -15.82
N ARG A 170 6.94 44.02 -17.10
CA ARG A 170 6.72 42.65 -17.55
C ARG A 170 7.84 41.72 -17.04
N GLY A 171 7.50 40.48 -16.76
CA GLY A 171 8.44 39.55 -16.18
C GLY A 171 9.67 39.23 -17.06
N ASP A 172 9.51 39.38 -18.39
CA ASP A 172 10.58 39.25 -19.38
C ASP A 172 11.42 40.53 -19.56
N GLN A 173 11.09 41.60 -18.83
CA GLN A 173 11.80 42.87 -18.83
C GLN A 173 12.46 43.13 -17.47
N PRO A 174 13.67 42.56 -17.23
CA PRO A 174 14.35 42.67 -15.95
C PRO A 174 14.63 44.13 -15.59
N ASN A 175 14.43 44.45 -14.31
CA ASN A 175 14.66 45.79 -13.76
C ASN A 175 15.38 45.64 -12.41
N TYR A 176 16.57 46.24 -12.30
CA TYR A 176 17.43 46.14 -11.11
C TYR A 176 16.72 46.65 -9.84
N ASP A 177 16.12 47.88 -9.88
CA ASP A 177 15.49 48.46 -8.71
C ASP A 177 14.28 47.65 -8.23
N LYS A 178 13.56 47.02 -9.17
CA LYS A 178 12.46 46.11 -8.85
C LYS A 178 12.93 44.82 -8.24
N ASP A 179 13.99 44.21 -8.74
CA ASP A 179 14.56 43.02 -8.16
C ASP A 179 15.04 43.24 -6.72
N GLN A 180 15.60 44.47 -6.41
CA GLN A 180 15.93 44.83 -5.02
C GLN A 180 14.69 44.77 -4.12
N ILE A 181 13.49 45.09 -4.63
CA ILE A 181 12.24 45.04 -3.88
C ILE A 181 11.73 43.58 -3.82
N TYR A 182 11.66 42.90 -4.97
CA TYR A 182 11.09 41.57 -5.08
C TYR A 182 11.83 40.51 -4.23
N PHE A 183 13.14 40.63 -4.10
CA PHE A 183 13.99 39.64 -3.41
C PHE A 183 14.50 40.13 -2.06
N ALA A 184 14.52 41.47 -1.78
CA ALA A 184 14.74 41.99 -0.43
C ALA A 184 13.62 41.65 0.54
N ALA A 185 12.38 41.59 0.07
CA ALA A 185 11.25 41.14 0.88
C ALA A 185 11.39 39.72 1.41
N SER A 186 12.35 38.95 0.91
CA SER A 186 12.65 37.63 1.42
C SER A 186 13.47 37.63 2.72
N GLY A 187 14.01 38.79 3.13
CA GLY A 187 14.61 38.96 4.45
C GLY A 187 16.00 38.38 4.67
N ASP A 188 16.58 37.67 3.72
CA ASP A 188 17.93 37.14 3.77
C ASP A 188 18.86 37.85 2.79
N PRO A 189 19.92 38.56 3.29
CA PRO A 189 20.85 39.29 2.42
C PRO A 189 21.61 38.37 1.45
N ALA A 190 21.87 37.12 1.80
CA ALA A 190 22.60 36.18 0.96
C ALA A 190 21.78 35.78 -0.28
N ALA A 191 20.49 35.57 -0.14
CA ALA A 191 19.59 35.29 -1.26
C ALA A 191 19.52 36.45 -2.26
N LEU A 192 19.38 37.71 -1.77
CA LEU A 192 19.42 38.89 -2.62
C LEU A 192 20.80 39.09 -3.26
N ALA A 193 21.88 38.88 -2.51
CA ALA A 193 23.25 38.94 -3.05
C ALA A 193 23.46 37.93 -4.19
N ASN A 194 22.86 36.75 -4.08
CA ASN A 194 22.91 35.74 -5.15
C ASN A 194 22.16 36.22 -6.40
N VAL A 195 20.95 36.78 -6.25
CA VAL A 195 20.22 37.38 -7.38
C VAL A 195 21.02 38.50 -8.03
N ASN A 196 21.69 39.34 -7.23
CA ASN A 196 22.51 40.45 -7.71
C ASN A 196 23.75 40.02 -8.54
N LYS A 197 24.22 38.77 -8.42
CA LYS A 197 25.23 38.20 -9.31
C LYS A 197 24.81 38.21 -10.78
N GLY A 198 23.51 38.14 -11.04
CA GLY A 198 22.93 38.22 -12.39
C GLY A 198 23.00 39.62 -13.01
N TRP A 199 23.24 40.66 -12.21
CA TRP A 199 23.31 42.04 -12.69
C TRP A 199 24.77 42.50 -12.95
N SER A 200 25.00 42.97 -14.15
CA SER A 200 26.31 43.57 -14.53
C SER A 200 26.06 44.79 -15.45
N ASN A 201 26.52 45.94 -15.04
CA ASN A 201 26.40 47.23 -15.82
C ASN A 201 24.97 47.50 -16.31
N GLY A 202 23.96 47.23 -15.48
CA GLY A 202 22.55 47.41 -15.83
C GLY A 202 21.94 46.35 -16.73
N THR A 203 22.70 45.30 -17.06
CA THR A 203 22.24 44.17 -17.87
C THR A 203 22.06 42.93 -17.00
N TRP A 204 20.96 42.23 -17.23
CA TRP A 204 20.67 40.94 -16.56
C TRP A 204 21.21 39.77 -17.33
N ASP A 205 21.92 38.88 -16.62
CA ASP A 205 22.34 37.57 -17.08
C ASP A 205 22.05 36.52 -15.99
N GLY A 206 20.90 35.80 -16.12
CA GLY A 206 20.47 34.80 -15.15
C GLY A 206 21.44 33.62 -14.99
N SER A 207 22.31 33.37 -15.95
CA SER A 207 23.30 32.29 -15.86
C SER A 207 24.38 32.52 -14.80
N LYS A 208 24.50 33.75 -14.30
CA LYS A 208 25.44 34.13 -13.24
C LYS A 208 24.89 33.91 -11.84
N VAL A 209 23.59 33.72 -11.71
CA VAL A 209 22.95 33.37 -10.42
C VAL A 209 23.38 31.96 -10.06
N THR A 210 23.80 31.75 -8.81
CA THR A 210 24.08 30.41 -8.30
C THR A 210 22.79 29.65 -8.20
N ASP A 211 22.75 28.48 -8.83
CA ASP A 211 21.58 27.58 -8.90
C ASP A 211 21.82 26.38 -7.98
N THR A 212 21.09 26.33 -6.86
CA THR A 212 21.24 25.29 -5.84
C THR A 212 20.25 24.17 -6.09
N ASP A 213 20.70 22.97 -6.41
CA ASP A 213 19.85 21.78 -6.44
C ASP A 213 19.67 21.20 -5.04
N TRP A 214 18.61 21.65 -4.37
CA TRP A 214 18.29 21.23 -3.00
C TRP A 214 17.96 19.73 -2.90
N ALA A 215 17.40 19.15 -3.96
CA ALA A 215 17.07 17.73 -4.00
C ALA A 215 18.34 16.86 -4.00
N ASP A 216 19.38 17.28 -4.72
CA ASP A 216 20.68 16.57 -4.76
C ASP A 216 21.37 16.55 -3.39
N ILE A 217 21.21 17.63 -2.60
CA ILE A 217 21.78 17.73 -1.23
C ILE A 217 21.27 16.63 -0.31
N VAL A 218 19.98 16.24 -0.43
CA VAL A 218 19.31 15.30 0.47
C VAL A 218 19.24 13.88 -0.08
N THR A 219 19.69 13.65 -1.31
CA THR A 219 19.70 12.34 -1.94
C THR A 219 21.07 11.70 -1.92
N GLN A 220 21.12 10.41 -2.12
CA GLN A 220 22.33 9.59 -2.20
C GLN A 220 22.07 8.35 -3.04
N THR A 221 23.12 7.65 -3.46
CA THR A 221 22.98 6.29 -3.99
C THR A 221 22.59 5.36 -2.84
N GLY A 222 21.39 4.81 -2.90
CA GLY A 222 20.93 3.79 -1.96
C GLY A 222 21.61 2.46 -2.23
N ILE A 223 22.00 1.76 -1.19
CA ILE A 223 22.67 0.45 -1.27
C ILE A 223 21.83 -0.56 -0.48
N THR A 224 21.34 -1.58 -1.18
CA THR A 224 20.67 -2.72 -0.53
C THR A 224 21.55 -3.95 -0.68
N HIS A 225 21.80 -4.65 0.41
CA HIS A 225 22.39 -6.00 0.32
C HIS A 225 21.63 -7.00 1.15
N GLU A 226 21.47 -8.21 0.61
CA GLU A 226 20.74 -9.29 1.20
C GLU A 226 21.57 -10.57 1.17
N HIS A 227 21.55 -11.32 2.28
CA HIS A 227 22.24 -12.60 2.43
C HIS A 227 21.31 -13.60 3.10
N THR A 228 21.15 -14.79 2.51
CA THR A 228 20.34 -15.87 3.09
C THR A 228 21.09 -17.17 2.99
N ILE A 229 21.19 -17.88 4.11
CA ILE A 229 21.70 -19.25 4.19
C ILE A 229 20.54 -20.13 4.62
N SER A 230 20.28 -21.21 3.88
CA SER A 230 19.24 -22.16 4.23
C SER A 230 19.71 -23.59 4.07
N GLY A 231 19.13 -24.47 4.87
CA GLY A 231 19.41 -25.90 4.81
C GLY A 231 18.13 -26.72 4.90
N SER A 232 18.04 -27.78 4.12
CA SER A 232 16.94 -28.74 4.11
C SER A 232 17.46 -30.16 4.03
N GLY A 233 16.92 -31.04 4.85
CA GLY A 233 17.30 -32.44 4.85
C GLY A 233 16.44 -33.31 5.75
N GLY A 234 16.69 -34.61 5.73
CA GLY A 234 15.97 -35.54 6.57
C GLY A 234 15.77 -36.92 5.93
N ASN A 235 14.89 -37.68 6.52
CA ASN A 235 14.48 -39.00 6.04
C ASN A 235 12.94 -39.12 6.11
N GLU A 236 12.41 -40.33 5.92
CA GLU A 236 10.96 -40.56 5.96
C GLU A 236 10.34 -40.30 7.35
N THR A 237 11.13 -40.38 8.42
CA THR A 237 10.64 -40.22 9.79
C THR A 237 10.89 -38.84 10.37
N ALA A 238 11.89 -38.08 9.88
CA ALA A 238 12.22 -36.75 10.37
C ALA A 238 12.74 -35.88 9.23
N GLN A 239 12.14 -34.71 9.06
CA GLN A 239 12.52 -33.73 8.06
C GLN A 239 12.66 -32.37 8.73
N ALA A 240 13.71 -31.63 8.36
CA ALA A 240 13.98 -30.32 8.92
C ALA A 240 14.40 -29.34 7.83
N PHE A 241 14.00 -28.09 8.02
CA PHE A 241 14.44 -26.92 7.26
C PHE A 241 14.88 -25.85 8.24
N PHE A 242 15.91 -25.11 7.89
CA PHE A 242 16.30 -23.90 8.59
C PHE A 242 16.76 -22.84 7.60
N SER A 243 16.61 -21.58 7.97
CA SER A 243 17.09 -20.44 7.21
C SER A 243 17.46 -19.30 8.14
N ILE A 244 18.53 -18.59 7.79
CA ILE A 244 18.96 -17.33 8.42
C ILE A 244 19.15 -16.32 7.31
N GLY A 245 18.50 -15.17 7.44
CA GLY A 245 18.54 -14.09 6.48
C GLY A 245 18.94 -12.77 7.12
N TYR A 246 19.68 -11.97 6.39
CA TYR A 246 20.05 -10.60 6.71
C TYR A 246 19.78 -9.70 5.52
N LEU A 247 19.13 -8.58 5.75
CA LEU A 247 18.87 -7.51 4.78
C LEU A 247 19.28 -6.18 5.39
N ASN A 248 20.08 -5.41 4.67
CA ASN A 248 20.26 -3.98 4.94
C ASN A 248 19.89 -3.20 3.66
N ASN A 249 19.02 -2.22 3.80
CA ASN A 249 18.53 -1.36 2.73
C ASN A 249 18.72 0.11 3.12
N GLN A 250 19.81 0.70 2.66
CA GLN A 250 20.04 2.14 2.77
C GLN A 250 19.23 2.86 1.67
N GLY A 251 18.38 3.80 2.07
CA GLY A 251 17.51 4.53 1.17
C GLY A 251 18.23 5.54 0.28
N THR A 252 17.56 5.98 -0.77
CA THR A 252 18.05 7.03 -1.68
C THR A 252 17.90 8.44 -1.11
N GLN A 253 17.13 8.60 -0.04
CA GLN A 253 17.07 9.84 0.76
C GLN A 253 17.91 9.66 2.02
N LYS A 254 18.71 10.66 2.36
CA LYS A 254 19.56 10.63 3.56
C LYS A 254 18.74 10.45 4.83
N GLY A 255 19.23 9.66 5.78
CA GLY A 255 18.58 9.34 7.03
C GLY A 255 17.54 8.22 6.94
N GLN A 256 17.34 7.60 5.77
CA GLN A 256 16.46 6.44 5.62
C GLN A 256 17.27 5.15 5.54
N GLU A 257 16.97 4.21 6.42
CA GLU A 257 17.61 2.89 6.42
C GLU A 257 16.64 1.83 6.98
N TYR A 258 16.79 0.60 6.53
CA TYR A 258 16.05 -0.54 7.05
C TYR A 258 16.94 -1.76 7.14
N GLU A 259 17.01 -2.33 8.32
CA GLU A 259 17.78 -3.53 8.61
C GLU A 259 16.84 -4.62 9.11
N ARG A 260 17.00 -5.85 8.62
CA ARG A 260 16.17 -6.98 9.01
C ARG A 260 16.98 -8.26 9.16
N TYR A 261 16.81 -8.92 10.31
CA TYR A 261 17.30 -10.26 10.61
C TYR A 261 16.13 -11.22 10.62
N ASN A 262 16.22 -12.31 9.90
CA ASN A 262 15.22 -13.37 9.83
C ASN A 262 15.80 -14.69 10.28
N PHE A 263 14.97 -15.45 10.97
CA PHE A 263 15.19 -16.84 11.29
C PHE A 263 13.93 -17.65 10.97
N SER A 264 14.10 -18.75 10.25
CA SER A 264 13.01 -19.68 9.97
C SER A 264 13.48 -21.11 10.25
N MET A 265 12.63 -21.86 10.93
CA MET A 265 12.89 -23.29 11.21
C MET A 265 11.59 -24.07 11.09
N SER A 266 11.63 -25.23 10.46
CA SER A 266 10.52 -26.19 10.48
C SER A 266 11.02 -27.60 10.70
N VAL A 267 10.22 -28.38 11.44
CA VAL A 267 10.49 -29.81 11.71
C VAL A 267 9.19 -30.57 11.57
N ASP A 268 9.23 -31.68 10.82
CA ASP A 268 8.13 -32.63 10.67
C ASP A 268 8.62 -34.02 11.10
N LEU A 269 7.88 -34.68 12.01
CA LEU A 269 8.24 -35.95 12.60
C LEU A 269 7.10 -36.97 12.42
N GLN A 270 7.40 -38.12 11.82
CA GLN A 270 6.52 -39.29 11.79
C GLN A 270 6.84 -40.17 13.00
N VAL A 271 6.22 -39.86 14.16
CA VAL A 271 6.53 -40.51 15.46
C VAL A 271 6.06 -41.95 15.49
N LYS A 272 4.91 -42.20 14.90
CA LYS A 272 4.33 -43.53 14.70
C LYS A 272 3.66 -43.56 13.32
N PRO A 273 3.42 -44.71 12.70
CA PRO A 273 2.70 -44.75 11.42
C PRO A 273 1.36 -44.03 11.44
N TRP A 274 0.72 -43.93 12.59
CA TRP A 274 -0.58 -43.30 12.82
C TRP A 274 -0.47 -41.93 13.47
N PHE A 275 0.75 -41.45 13.85
CA PHE A 275 0.90 -40.15 14.52
C PHE A 275 2.04 -39.33 13.91
N LYS A 276 1.69 -38.21 13.34
CA LYS A 276 2.63 -37.22 12.83
C LYS A 276 2.50 -35.91 13.66
N MET A 277 3.62 -35.30 13.95
CA MET A 277 3.67 -33.97 14.57
C MET A 277 4.71 -33.11 13.88
N GLY A 278 4.55 -31.82 13.99
CA GLY A 278 5.52 -30.88 13.42
C GLY A 278 5.19 -29.45 13.76
N GLY A 279 6.05 -28.59 13.31
CA GLY A 279 5.86 -27.17 13.49
C GLY A 279 6.86 -26.34 12.71
N SER A 280 6.53 -25.05 12.60
CA SER A 280 7.43 -24.02 12.10
C SER A 280 7.48 -22.83 13.06
N ILE A 281 8.62 -22.15 13.10
CA ILE A 281 8.82 -20.90 13.79
C ILE A 281 9.49 -19.96 12.80
N ASN A 282 8.88 -18.79 12.61
CA ASN A 282 9.43 -17.69 11.82
C ASN A 282 9.65 -16.50 12.75
N GLY A 283 10.90 -16.11 12.93
CA GLY A 283 11.30 -14.96 13.74
C GLY A 283 11.88 -13.86 12.87
N SER A 284 11.58 -12.61 13.21
CA SER A 284 12.22 -11.45 12.58
C SER A 284 12.46 -10.34 13.61
N TRP A 285 13.58 -9.67 13.44
CA TRP A 285 13.87 -8.42 14.10
C TRP A 285 14.27 -7.41 13.03
N ALA A 286 13.55 -6.29 13.01
CA ALA A 286 13.76 -5.23 12.04
C ALA A 286 13.95 -3.89 12.75
N VAL A 287 14.89 -3.11 12.23
CA VAL A 287 15.14 -1.72 12.64
C VAL A 287 14.95 -0.84 11.40
N GLN A 288 14.16 0.20 11.52
CA GLN A 288 13.92 1.17 10.46
C GLN A 288 14.23 2.57 10.97
N ASP A 289 15.19 3.22 10.36
CA ASP A 289 15.32 4.66 10.41
C ASP A 289 14.43 5.24 9.32
N TYR A 290 13.28 5.76 9.77
CA TYR A 290 12.22 6.21 8.88
C TYR A 290 12.61 7.47 8.11
N GLY A 291 13.64 8.17 8.61
CA GLY A 291 14.12 9.43 8.10
C GLY A 291 13.32 10.63 8.61
N TYR A 292 13.63 11.78 8.06
CA TYR A 292 12.96 13.03 8.37
C TYR A 292 11.43 12.89 8.31
N SER A 293 10.77 13.26 9.39
CA SER A 293 9.32 13.22 9.51
C SER A 293 8.86 14.38 10.38
N ARG A 294 7.82 15.06 9.97
CA ARG A 294 7.15 16.09 10.79
C ARG A 294 6.15 15.52 11.79
N THR A 295 6.07 14.21 11.96
CA THR A 295 5.18 13.58 12.93
C THR A 295 5.52 14.03 14.34
N GLY A 296 4.60 14.73 15.00
CA GLY A 296 4.78 15.30 16.34
C GLY A 296 4.78 16.82 16.41
N GLN A 297 4.57 17.51 15.29
CA GLN A 297 4.40 18.95 15.27
C GLN A 297 2.93 19.37 15.16
N SER A 298 2.56 20.37 15.95
CA SER A 298 1.19 20.87 16.10
C SER A 298 0.66 21.72 14.95
N SER A 299 1.40 21.94 13.87
CA SER A 299 0.98 22.78 12.73
C SER A 299 1.33 22.11 11.40
N GLY A 300 0.57 21.28 11.01
CA GLY A 300 0.30 20.33 10.04
C GLY A 300 0.56 20.54 8.58
N SER A 301 0.99 21.57 7.99
CA SER A 301 1.09 21.69 6.54
C SER A 301 2.53 21.79 6.02
N GLY A 302 3.30 20.72 6.19
CA GLY A 302 4.62 20.68 5.62
C GLY A 302 4.94 19.35 4.94
N PRO A 303 6.01 19.30 4.13
CA PRO A 303 6.43 18.09 3.43
C PRO A 303 6.59 16.90 4.36
N VAL A 304 6.17 15.72 3.90
CA VAL A 304 6.16 14.46 4.70
C VAL A 304 7.52 13.75 4.71
N ASP A 305 8.43 14.15 3.82
CA ASP A 305 9.78 13.61 3.70
C ASP A 305 10.79 14.70 3.32
N ILE A 306 12.07 14.39 3.49
CA ILE A 306 13.15 15.37 3.28
C ILE A 306 13.30 15.79 1.81
N TYR A 307 13.00 14.87 0.88
CA TYR A 307 13.05 15.17 -0.54
C TYR A 307 11.97 16.19 -0.94
N SER A 308 10.74 16.01 -0.48
CA SER A 308 9.65 16.95 -0.69
C SER A 308 9.94 18.30 -0.02
N ALA A 309 10.58 18.30 1.16
CA ALA A 309 11.02 19.53 1.83
C ALA A 309 12.08 20.28 1.02
N ALA A 310 13.05 19.57 0.46
CA ALA A 310 14.08 20.14 -0.41
C ALA A 310 13.47 20.75 -1.69
N LYS A 311 12.54 20.06 -2.30
CA LYS A 311 11.81 20.52 -3.50
C LYS A 311 10.98 21.78 -3.27
N ALA A 312 10.60 22.09 -2.04
CA ALA A 312 9.87 23.30 -1.70
C ALA A 312 10.78 24.56 -1.64
N ILE A 313 12.10 24.40 -1.64
CA ILE A 313 13.04 25.50 -1.57
C ILE A 313 13.37 26.03 -2.98
N PRO A 314 13.12 27.30 -3.31
CA PRO A 314 13.54 27.92 -4.57
C PRO A 314 15.05 27.82 -4.77
N ARG A 315 15.47 27.48 -5.98
CA ARG A 315 16.89 27.18 -6.33
C ARG A 315 17.82 28.37 -6.28
N PHE A 316 17.31 29.63 -6.25
CA PHE A 316 18.13 30.83 -6.03
C PHE A 316 18.57 30.99 -4.56
N GLY A 317 17.94 30.26 -3.64
CA GLY A 317 18.35 30.23 -2.23
C GLY A 317 19.75 29.71 -2.04
N VAL A 318 20.45 30.20 -0.99
CA VAL A 318 21.85 29.88 -0.71
C VAL A 318 21.92 29.02 0.55
N PRO A 319 22.68 27.92 0.52
CA PRO A 319 22.78 26.99 1.65
C PRO A 319 23.59 27.51 2.83
N TYR A 320 24.63 28.30 2.57
CA TYR A 320 25.61 28.76 3.58
C TYR A 320 25.88 30.26 3.43
N ASP A 321 26.15 30.93 4.54
CA ASP A 321 26.67 32.29 4.56
C ASP A 321 28.17 32.35 4.18
N GLU A 322 28.75 33.57 4.19
CA GLU A 322 30.19 33.77 3.84
C GLU A 322 31.12 33.11 4.86
N GLU A 323 30.71 32.93 6.11
CA GLU A 323 31.40 32.28 7.19
C GLU A 323 31.28 30.77 7.18
N GLY A 324 30.40 30.20 6.31
CA GLY A 324 30.14 28.76 6.17
C GLY A 324 29.08 28.23 7.10
N ASN A 325 28.29 29.09 7.80
CA ASN A 325 27.17 28.66 8.63
C ASN A 325 25.96 28.33 7.76
N ILE A 326 25.12 27.38 8.21
CA ILE A 326 23.89 27.01 7.53
C ILE A 326 22.86 28.13 7.66
N ILE A 327 22.34 28.58 6.52
CA ILE A 327 21.25 29.55 6.47
C ILE A 327 19.92 28.81 6.73
N THR A 328 19.25 29.13 7.82
CA THR A 328 18.00 28.49 8.24
C THR A 328 16.87 28.74 7.26
N ASN A 329 16.74 29.96 6.74
CA ASN A 329 15.74 30.35 5.75
C ASN A 329 16.42 30.77 4.43
N PRO A 330 16.78 29.84 3.55
CA PRO A 330 17.61 30.10 2.36
C PRO A 330 17.04 31.14 1.39
N CYS A 331 15.72 31.35 1.43
CA CYS A 331 14.99 32.32 0.59
C CYS A 331 14.36 33.46 1.40
N GLY A 332 14.70 33.54 2.70
CA GLY A 332 14.24 34.57 3.62
C GLY A 332 13.12 34.17 4.57
N SER A 333 13.05 34.84 5.71
CA SER A 333 12.16 34.50 6.85
C SER A 333 10.66 34.63 6.57
N THR A 334 10.28 35.32 5.49
CA THR A 334 8.88 35.51 5.11
C THR A 334 8.29 34.31 4.36
N THR A 335 9.11 33.34 3.97
CA THR A 335 8.68 32.22 3.13
C THR A 335 8.17 31.03 3.91
N ASN A 336 8.40 30.89 5.20
CA ASN A 336 8.20 29.65 5.96
C ASN A 336 8.87 28.41 5.32
N VAL A 337 9.87 28.65 4.46
CA VAL A 337 10.66 27.61 3.79
C VAL A 337 12.02 27.53 4.50
N TYR A 338 12.27 26.39 5.09
CA TYR A 338 13.45 26.15 5.91
C TYR A 338 14.45 25.27 5.20
N THR A 339 15.72 25.40 5.57
CA THR A 339 16.79 24.54 5.10
C THR A 339 16.51 23.06 5.36
N VAL A 340 17.06 22.22 4.52
CA VAL A 340 17.07 20.75 4.70
C VAL A 340 18.45 20.20 5.03
N ILE A 341 19.44 21.12 5.13
CA ILE A 341 20.83 20.73 5.38
C ILE A 341 20.95 20.19 6.80
N ASP A 342 21.52 19.00 6.88
CA ASP A 342 21.78 18.29 8.13
C ASP A 342 20.52 17.90 8.93
N GLU A 343 19.31 18.09 8.37
CA GLU A 343 18.05 17.74 9.04
C GLU A 343 17.93 16.23 9.27
N TRP A 344 18.56 15.38 8.45
CA TRP A 344 18.59 13.94 8.65
C TRP A 344 19.35 13.49 9.90
N ASN A 345 20.23 14.36 10.47
CA ASN A 345 20.91 14.11 11.73
C ASN A 345 20.19 14.76 12.92
N LYS A 346 19.38 15.80 12.68
CA LYS A 346 18.68 16.56 13.72
C LYS A 346 17.27 16.04 14.01
N SER A 347 16.74 15.17 13.16
CA SER A 347 15.40 14.59 13.30
C SER A 347 15.47 13.09 13.08
N THR A 348 15.23 12.32 14.11
CA THR A 348 15.27 10.85 14.11
C THR A 348 13.87 10.29 14.35
N ASP A 349 13.46 9.30 13.55
CA ASP A 349 12.29 8.45 13.77
C ASP A 349 12.74 6.98 13.61
N ASN A 350 13.19 6.40 14.73
CA ASN A 350 13.69 5.02 14.78
C ASN A 350 12.58 4.07 15.22
N ARG A 351 12.32 3.06 14.39
CA ARG A 351 11.27 2.06 14.60
C ARG A 351 11.88 0.68 14.69
N GLN A 352 11.45 -0.09 15.66
CA GLN A 352 11.89 -1.48 15.82
C GLN A 352 10.67 -2.39 15.86
N THR A 353 10.75 -3.50 15.14
CA THR A 353 9.73 -4.54 15.14
C THR A 353 10.38 -5.89 15.42
N PHE A 354 9.95 -6.53 16.48
CA PHE A 354 10.22 -7.94 16.72
C PHE A 354 8.94 -8.73 16.46
N ARG A 355 9.03 -9.84 15.73
CA ARG A 355 7.92 -10.76 15.53
C ARG A 355 8.38 -12.20 15.66
N ALA A 356 7.55 -13.01 16.32
CA ALA A 356 7.71 -14.45 16.39
C ALA A 356 6.35 -15.11 16.05
N LEU A 357 6.31 -15.83 14.93
CA LEU A 357 5.15 -16.56 14.44
C LEU A 357 5.43 -18.04 14.52
N GLY A 358 4.62 -18.77 15.27
CA GLY A 358 4.67 -20.23 15.40
C GLY A 358 3.50 -20.90 14.69
N SER A 359 3.71 -22.10 14.18
CA SER A 359 2.64 -22.98 13.70
C SER A 359 2.99 -24.41 14.10
N PHE A 360 2.24 -25.00 15.02
CA PHE A 360 2.49 -26.33 15.57
C PHE A 360 1.27 -27.20 15.32
N TYR A 361 1.50 -28.48 15.02
CA TYR A 361 0.41 -29.41 14.81
C TYR A 361 0.72 -30.84 15.29
N GLY A 362 -0.33 -31.54 15.65
CA GLY A 362 -0.35 -33.01 15.85
C GLY A 362 -1.46 -33.60 14.98
N GLN A 363 -1.16 -34.65 14.27
CA GLN A 363 -2.10 -35.33 13.38
C GLN A 363 -2.13 -36.84 13.67
N PHE A 364 -3.34 -37.36 13.84
CA PHE A 364 -3.63 -38.77 14.07
C PHE A 364 -4.33 -39.36 12.83
N ASP A 365 -3.82 -40.44 12.29
CA ASP A 365 -4.43 -41.20 11.20
C ASP A 365 -5.05 -42.48 11.78
N PHE A 366 -6.36 -42.47 11.99
CA PHE A 366 -7.07 -43.57 12.63
C PHE A 366 -7.11 -44.83 11.77
N GLY A 367 -7.02 -44.72 10.46
CA GLY A 367 -6.95 -45.86 9.55
C GLY A 367 -5.67 -46.72 9.72
N LYS A 368 -4.60 -46.08 10.20
CA LYS A 368 -3.36 -46.79 10.55
C LYS A 368 -3.41 -47.44 11.91
N ILE A 369 -4.40 -47.12 12.75
CA ILE A 369 -4.67 -47.77 14.04
C ILE A 369 -5.68 -48.91 13.84
N TRP A 370 -6.74 -48.66 13.07
CA TRP A 370 -7.82 -49.59 12.83
C TRP A 370 -8.36 -49.46 11.41
N ALA A 371 -8.16 -50.49 10.60
CA ALA A 371 -8.46 -50.48 9.17
C ALA A 371 -9.88 -50.01 8.77
N PRO A 372 -10.98 -50.32 9.51
CA PRO A 372 -12.30 -49.76 9.21
C PRO A 372 -12.41 -48.22 9.21
N LEU A 373 -11.48 -47.52 9.89
CA LEU A 373 -11.40 -46.07 9.94
C LEU A 373 -10.45 -45.50 8.85
N GLU A 374 -10.14 -46.28 7.83
CA GLU A 374 -9.32 -45.80 6.71
C GLU A 374 -9.87 -44.54 6.10
N GLY A 375 -8.99 -43.52 5.95
CA GLY A 375 -9.34 -42.18 5.47
C GLY A 375 -9.74 -41.20 6.55
N LEU A 376 -9.96 -41.63 7.81
CA LEU A 376 -10.28 -40.75 8.94
C LEU A 376 -9.01 -40.26 9.62
N SER A 377 -8.87 -38.94 9.76
CA SER A 377 -7.78 -38.30 10.50
C SER A 377 -8.27 -37.16 11.37
N TYR A 378 -7.56 -36.93 12.47
CA TYR A 378 -7.76 -35.78 13.34
C TYR A 378 -6.46 -34.98 13.40
N LYS A 379 -6.57 -33.65 13.22
CA LYS A 379 -5.45 -32.73 13.32
C LYS A 379 -5.80 -31.63 14.32
N ILE A 380 -4.94 -31.42 15.29
CA ILE A 380 -4.93 -30.23 16.16
C ILE A 380 -3.80 -29.32 15.72
N SER A 381 -4.07 -28.01 15.61
CA SER A 381 -3.07 -27.01 15.25
C SER A 381 -3.15 -25.83 16.20
N PHE A 382 -2.00 -25.33 16.63
CA PHE A 382 -1.87 -24.14 17.47
C PHE A 382 -0.91 -23.15 16.83
N GLY A 383 -1.38 -21.92 16.62
CA GLY A 383 -0.64 -20.86 15.95
C GLY A 383 -0.53 -19.62 16.83
N PRO A 384 0.54 -19.47 17.64
CA PRO A 384 0.82 -18.22 18.34
C PRO A 384 1.50 -17.22 17.40
N ASP A 385 1.14 -15.93 17.55
CA ASP A 385 1.72 -14.79 16.84
C ASP A 385 1.98 -13.68 17.85
N PHE A 386 3.24 -13.38 18.08
CA PHE A 386 3.68 -12.29 18.96
C PHE A 386 4.40 -11.23 18.11
N ARG A 387 4.01 -9.95 18.30
CA ARG A 387 4.68 -8.79 17.70
C ARG A 387 4.87 -7.72 18.75
N HIS A 388 6.08 -7.19 18.82
CA HIS A 388 6.40 -6.01 19.58
C HIS A 388 6.94 -4.92 18.65
N TYR A 389 6.30 -3.76 18.68
CA TYR A 389 6.70 -2.59 17.92
C TYR A 389 7.11 -1.48 18.89
N ARG A 390 8.20 -0.80 18.59
CA ARG A 390 8.70 0.37 19.32
C ARG A 390 9.02 1.48 18.32
N GLN A 391 8.61 2.71 18.63
CA GLN A 391 8.98 3.92 17.92
C GLN A 391 9.61 4.91 18.89
N GLY A 392 10.81 5.40 18.55
CA GLY A 392 11.45 6.54 19.21
C GLY A 392 11.59 7.68 18.22
N ILE A 393 11.05 8.86 18.56
CA ILE A 393 11.21 10.09 17.78
C ILE A 393 12.01 11.08 18.62
N PHE A 394 13.01 11.70 18.00
CA PHE A 394 13.72 12.82 18.58
C PHE A 394 13.87 13.94 17.53
N ILE A 395 13.62 15.18 17.94
CA ILE A 395 13.82 16.37 17.10
C ILE A 395 14.59 17.40 17.92
N SER A 396 15.82 17.70 17.47
CA SER A 396 16.69 18.70 18.08
C SER A 396 16.07 20.09 18.01
N LYS A 397 16.34 20.92 19.02
CA LYS A 397 16.03 22.35 19.01
C LYS A 397 16.70 23.09 17.85
N ASP A 398 17.83 22.56 17.35
CA ASP A 398 18.60 23.12 16.25
C ASP A 398 18.09 22.63 14.86
N SER A 399 17.08 21.75 14.83
CA SER A 399 16.36 21.44 13.61
C SER A 399 15.63 22.67 13.09
N ALA A 400 15.71 22.93 11.78
CA ALA A 400 14.97 23.99 11.12
C ALA A 400 13.45 23.90 11.38
N VAL A 401 12.96 22.71 11.68
CA VAL A 401 11.57 22.44 12.06
C VAL A 401 11.22 22.98 13.45
N LYS A 402 12.16 22.96 14.40
CA LYS A 402 12.00 23.49 15.76
C LYS A 402 12.40 24.96 15.92
N MET A 403 13.24 25.44 15.02
CA MET A 403 13.64 26.87 14.95
C MET A 403 14.13 27.46 16.27
N GLY A 404 15.06 26.76 16.94
CA GLY A 404 15.62 27.23 18.22
C GLY A 404 14.65 27.14 19.40
N SER A 405 13.51 26.45 19.25
CA SER A 405 12.63 26.08 20.36
C SER A 405 13.28 24.99 21.22
N LYS A 406 12.55 24.07 21.79
CA LYS A 406 13.08 23.04 22.68
C LYS A 406 13.17 21.69 21.97
N ASN A 407 14.11 20.85 22.40
CA ASN A 407 14.18 19.46 21.93
C ASN A 407 12.87 18.74 22.21
N TYR A 408 12.43 17.91 21.25
CA TYR A 408 11.23 17.08 21.39
C TYR A 408 11.58 15.62 21.35
N ALA A 409 10.98 14.83 22.22
CA ALA A 409 11.08 13.38 22.19
C ALA A 409 9.71 12.71 22.32
N LYS A 410 9.57 11.55 21.68
CA LYS A 410 8.42 10.66 21.82
C LYS A 410 8.92 9.23 21.88
N TYR A 411 8.32 8.43 22.76
CA TYR A 411 8.50 6.99 22.83
C TYR A 411 7.13 6.33 22.77
N ALA A 412 6.98 5.36 21.89
CA ALA A 412 5.73 4.62 21.75
C ALA A 412 6.00 3.13 21.57
N THR A 413 5.15 2.31 22.17
CA THR A 413 5.21 0.86 22.05
C THR A 413 3.83 0.27 21.76
N ASP A 414 3.81 -0.74 20.90
CA ASP A 414 2.65 -1.60 20.67
C ASP A 414 3.05 -3.06 20.89
N ARG A 415 2.34 -3.77 21.73
CA ARG A 415 2.48 -5.21 21.94
C ARG A 415 1.23 -5.92 21.44
N TYR A 416 1.43 -6.84 20.51
CA TYR A 416 0.38 -7.67 19.95
C TYR A 416 0.63 -9.11 20.33
N LEU A 417 -0.39 -9.76 20.89
CA LEU A 417 -0.39 -11.19 21.14
C LEU A 417 -1.66 -11.78 20.58
N SER A 418 -1.53 -12.68 19.65
CA SER A 418 -2.66 -13.45 19.15
C SER A 418 -2.35 -14.93 19.11
N TRP A 419 -3.38 -15.74 19.12
CA TRP A 419 -3.28 -17.15 18.92
C TRP A 419 -4.52 -17.70 18.21
N THR A 420 -4.32 -18.79 17.48
CA THR A 420 -5.39 -19.56 16.85
C THR A 420 -5.22 -21.02 17.23
N LEU A 421 -6.32 -21.66 17.64
CA LEU A 421 -6.38 -23.09 17.92
C LEU A 421 -7.44 -23.72 17.01
N ASP A 422 -7.01 -24.69 16.21
CA ASP A 422 -7.86 -25.40 15.26
C ASP A 422 -7.93 -26.88 15.61
N ASN A 423 -9.14 -27.43 15.68
CA ASN A 423 -9.44 -28.85 15.77
C ASN A 423 -10.10 -29.27 14.46
N GLN A 424 -9.48 -30.17 13.73
CA GLN A 424 -9.91 -30.56 12.40
C GLN A 424 -10.06 -32.09 12.29
N ILE A 425 -11.21 -32.55 11.85
CA ILE A 425 -11.48 -33.92 11.49
C ILE A 425 -11.60 -33.99 9.97
N ASN A 426 -10.84 -34.90 9.35
CA ASN A 426 -10.91 -35.14 7.92
C ASN A 426 -11.24 -36.62 7.68
N TYR A 427 -12.12 -36.83 6.71
CA TYR A 427 -12.40 -38.13 6.15
C TYR A 427 -12.22 -38.09 4.64
N ASN A 428 -11.27 -38.85 4.10
CA ASN A 428 -11.00 -38.86 2.67
C ASN A 428 -10.97 -40.34 2.21
N LYS A 429 -11.89 -40.70 1.31
CA LYS A 429 -11.97 -42.08 0.80
C LYS A 429 -12.44 -42.12 -0.65
N THR A 430 -11.86 -43.02 -1.40
CA THR A 430 -12.25 -43.32 -2.79
C THR A 430 -13.01 -44.64 -2.81
N PHE A 431 -14.20 -44.64 -3.40
CA PHE A 431 -15.08 -45.76 -3.59
C PHE A 431 -15.34 -45.99 -5.09
N GLY A 432 -14.53 -46.81 -5.75
CA GLY A 432 -14.61 -46.99 -7.19
C GLY A 432 -14.39 -45.68 -7.93
N LYS A 433 -15.44 -45.13 -8.58
CA LYS A 433 -15.41 -43.84 -9.30
C LYS A 433 -15.74 -42.61 -8.42
N HIS A 434 -16.07 -42.81 -7.16
CA HIS A 434 -16.47 -41.79 -6.23
C HIS A 434 -15.31 -41.43 -5.31
N ASN A 435 -14.96 -40.15 -5.25
CA ASN A 435 -13.97 -39.64 -4.33
C ASN A 435 -14.66 -38.65 -3.38
N LEU A 436 -14.68 -38.97 -2.08
CA LEU A 436 -15.35 -38.19 -1.05
C LEU A 436 -14.32 -37.68 -0.03
N GLY A 437 -14.33 -36.36 0.19
CA GLY A 437 -13.61 -35.69 1.25
C GLY A 437 -14.58 -34.92 2.15
N VAL A 438 -14.51 -35.17 3.46
CA VAL A 438 -15.30 -34.42 4.46
C VAL A 438 -14.33 -33.77 5.43
N THR A 439 -14.51 -32.49 5.72
CA THR A 439 -13.73 -31.75 6.72
C THR A 439 -14.71 -31.11 7.71
N LEU A 440 -14.49 -31.37 8.98
CA LEU A 440 -15.12 -30.66 10.10
C LEU A 440 -14.04 -29.86 10.82
N LEU A 441 -14.31 -28.60 11.13
CA LEU A 441 -13.39 -27.71 11.79
C LEU A 441 -14.07 -26.98 12.94
N GLN A 442 -13.40 -26.95 14.09
CA GLN A 442 -13.67 -26.00 15.17
C GLN A 442 -12.42 -25.13 15.32
N SER A 443 -12.61 -23.82 15.29
CA SER A 443 -11.52 -22.84 15.42
C SER A 443 -11.85 -21.83 16.51
N ALA A 444 -10.84 -21.46 17.29
CA ALA A 444 -10.92 -20.37 18.24
C ALA A 444 -9.68 -19.48 18.09
N SER A 445 -9.87 -18.17 18.11
CA SER A 445 -8.77 -17.22 18.09
C SER A 445 -9.01 -16.05 19.01
N LYS A 446 -7.93 -15.53 19.58
CA LYS A 446 -7.90 -14.34 20.42
C LYS A 446 -6.81 -13.41 19.93
N TYR A 447 -7.11 -12.15 19.92
CA TYR A 447 -6.20 -11.06 19.62
C TYR A 447 -6.21 -10.06 20.75
N ASN A 448 -5.03 -9.69 21.24
CA ASN A 448 -4.82 -8.65 22.25
C ASN A 448 -3.78 -7.66 21.74
N LYS A 449 -4.08 -6.37 21.85
CA LYS A 449 -3.15 -5.27 21.62
C LYS A 449 -3.07 -4.41 22.87
N GLU A 450 -1.87 -4.15 23.35
CA GLU A 450 -1.56 -3.13 24.34
C GLU A 450 -0.69 -2.06 23.69
N SER A 451 -0.95 -0.80 23.98
CA SER A 451 -0.19 0.34 23.47
C SER A 451 0.15 1.31 24.59
N GLY A 452 1.32 1.93 24.48
CA GLY A 452 1.76 3.02 25.32
C GLY A 452 2.48 4.07 24.50
N SER A 453 2.31 5.34 24.83
CA SER A 453 3.03 6.44 24.20
C SER A 453 3.27 7.55 25.19
N GLU A 454 4.49 8.06 25.19
CA GLU A 454 4.96 9.19 25.99
C GLU A 454 5.61 10.19 25.06
N SER A 455 5.44 11.48 25.35
CA SER A 455 6.13 12.56 24.63
C SER A 455 6.42 13.74 25.54
N ALA A 456 7.50 14.42 25.28
CA ALA A 456 7.88 15.61 26.03
C ALA A 456 8.65 16.60 25.16
N ASN A 457 8.46 17.90 25.45
CA ASN A 457 9.34 18.98 24.98
C ASN A 457 10.42 19.26 26.05
N ALA A 458 11.42 20.05 25.65
CA ALA A 458 12.47 20.51 26.56
C ALA A 458 13.35 19.39 27.13
N ILE A 459 13.62 18.35 26.35
CA ILE A 459 14.66 17.37 26.70
C ILE A 459 15.99 18.13 26.88
N PRO A 460 16.63 18.05 28.05
CA PRO A 460 17.75 18.96 28.40
C PRO A 460 19.04 18.67 27.62
N ASN A 461 19.25 17.43 27.19
CA ASN A 461 20.43 17.00 26.43
C ASN A 461 20.03 16.16 25.24
N GLU A 462 20.55 16.50 24.06
CA GLU A 462 20.24 15.81 22.79
C GLU A 462 20.66 14.35 22.81
N ASN A 463 21.75 13.99 23.52
CA ASN A 463 22.22 12.61 23.63
C ASN A 463 21.23 11.69 24.39
N PHE A 464 20.25 12.25 25.10
CA PHE A 464 19.22 11.45 25.75
C PHE A 464 18.15 10.96 24.78
N GLU A 465 17.94 11.70 23.70
CA GLU A 465 16.87 11.39 22.76
C GLU A 465 15.54 11.09 23.50
N TRP A 466 14.94 9.94 23.29
CA TRP A 466 13.74 9.46 23.98
C TRP A 466 14.05 8.58 25.22
N TYR A 467 15.31 8.35 25.56
CA TYR A 467 15.68 7.41 26.63
C TYR A 467 15.59 7.98 28.04
N ASN A 468 15.50 9.31 28.21
CA ASN A 468 15.41 9.93 29.51
C ASN A 468 14.43 11.12 29.54
N MET A 469 13.18 10.85 29.14
CA MET A 469 12.12 11.88 29.18
C MET A 469 11.77 12.32 30.62
N GLY A 470 12.05 11.50 31.62
CA GLY A 470 11.88 11.88 33.03
C GLY A 470 12.78 12.99 33.55
N SER A 471 13.82 13.38 32.80
CA SER A 471 14.72 14.48 33.12
C SER A 471 14.16 15.88 32.80
N VAL A 472 12.97 15.96 32.21
CA VAL A 472 12.33 17.23 31.87
C VAL A 472 11.83 17.93 33.10
N ASP A 473 12.01 19.26 33.18
CA ASP A 473 11.46 20.07 34.25
C ASP A 473 9.92 20.14 34.13
N ILE A 474 9.24 19.42 35.01
CA ILE A 474 7.78 19.32 35.05
C ILE A 474 7.10 20.53 35.71
N THR A 475 7.86 21.46 36.32
CA THR A 475 7.30 22.62 37.04
C THR A 475 6.83 23.71 36.08
N ASP A 476 7.33 23.72 34.83
CA ASP A 476 6.89 24.60 33.75
C ASP A 476 5.96 23.88 32.76
N ALA A 477 4.68 23.82 33.11
CA ALA A 477 3.67 23.14 32.29
C ALA A 477 3.58 23.70 30.85
N ALA A 478 3.87 24.96 30.61
CA ALA A 478 3.85 25.58 29.29
C ALA A 478 5.01 25.11 28.40
N THR A 479 6.13 24.78 29.01
CA THR A 479 7.33 24.29 28.31
C THR A 479 7.42 22.75 28.29
N TYR A 480 6.89 22.09 29.29
CA TYR A 480 6.92 20.65 29.46
C TYR A 480 6.14 19.92 28.33
N GLY A 481 4.91 20.35 28.05
CA GLY A 481 4.11 19.86 26.93
C GLY A 481 4.03 18.32 26.83
N ALA A 482 3.96 17.65 27.99
CA ALA A 482 3.98 16.19 28.00
C ALA A 482 2.66 15.59 27.55
N GLY A 483 2.77 14.53 26.75
CA GLY A 483 1.65 13.69 26.40
C GLY A 483 1.88 12.26 26.88
N MET A 484 0.88 11.67 27.53
CA MET A 484 0.88 10.24 27.89
C MET A 484 -0.42 9.61 27.42
N SER A 485 -0.33 8.44 26.82
CA SER A 485 -1.49 7.64 26.47
C SER A 485 -1.19 6.15 26.62
N THR A 486 -2.18 5.42 27.10
CA THR A 486 -2.16 3.95 27.13
C THR A 486 -3.46 3.43 26.57
N GLY A 487 -3.43 2.24 25.96
CA GLY A 487 -4.60 1.63 25.41
C GLY A 487 -4.51 0.13 25.41
N MET A 488 -5.66 -0.52 25.50
CA MET A 488 -5.80 -1.96 25.33
C MET A 488 -7.01 -2.26 24.45
N SER A 489 -6.86 -3.18 23.52
CA SER A 489 -7.99 -3.72 22.74
C SER A 489 -7.87 -5.23 22.63
N GLU A 490 -9.00 -5.88 22.73
CA GLU A 490 -9.11 -7.34 22.63
C GLU A 490 -10.28 -7.72 21.72
N ASN A 491 -10.07 -8.71 20.88
CA ASN A 491 -11.16 -9.35 20.17
C ASN A 491 -10.99 -10.87 20.11
N GLN A 492 -12.08 -11.56 19.91
CA GLN A 492 -12.15 -13.02 19.86
C GLN A 492 -13.05 -13.44 18.71
N LEU A 493 -12.69 -14.57 18.10
CA LEU A 493 -13.49 -15.20 17.05
C LEU A 493 -13.56 -16.70 17.34
N ALA A 494 -14.77 -17.25 17.31
CA ALA A 494 -15.02 -18.68 17.38
C ALA A 494 -15.77 -19.12 16.11
N SER A 495 -15.44 -20.32 15.62
CA SER A 495 -15.95 -20.78 14.33
C SER A 495 -16.15 -22.27 14.29
N TYR A 496 -17.21 -22.70 13.62
CA TYR A 496 -17.51 -24.09 13.29
C TYR A 496 -17.71 -24.22 11.78
N MET A 497 -17.10 -25.21 11.13
CA MET A 497 -17.23 -25.39 9.69
C MET A 497 -17.41 -26.86 9.35
N ALA A 498 -18.29 -27.13 8.39
CA ALA A 498 -18.38 -28.41 7.70
C ALA A 498 -18.19 -28.19 6.20
N ARG A 499 -17.36 -29.02 5.56
CA ARG A 499 -17.10 -28.98 4.12
C ARG A 499 -17.11 -30.38 3.55
N ILE A 500 -17.75 -30.53 2.40
CA ILE A 500 -17.79 -31.76 1.60
C ILE A 500 -17.19 -31.45 0.25
N ASN A 501 -16.18 -32.24 -0.15
CA ASN A 501 -15.63 -32.27 -1.49
C ASN A 501 -16.00 -33.63 -2.10
N TYR A 502 -16.62 -33.62 -3.25
CA TYR A 502 -17.01 -34.83 -3.96
C TYR A 502 -16.58 -34.78 -5.42
N ALA A 503 -15.96 -35.83 -5.88
CA ALA A 503 -15.64 -35.99 -7.30
C ALA A 503 -16.17 -37.33 -7.81
N TYR A 504 -16.85 -37.29 -8.95
CA TYR A 504 -17.32 -38.49 -9.64
C TYR A 504 -16.50 -38.67 -10.93
N ASN A 505 -15.79 -39.81 -10.99
CA ASN A 505 -14.97 -40.22 -12.13
C ASN A 505 -13.96 -39.15 -12.60
N ASP A 506 -13.48 -38.29 -11.67
CA ASP A 506 -12.63 -37.12 -11.93
C ASP A 506 -13.22 -36.13 -12.98
N ARG A 507 -14.52 -36.21 -13.26
CA ARG A 507 -15.23 -35.40 -14.26
C ARG A 507 -16.10 -34.35 -13.62
N TYR A 508 -16.94 -34.75 -12.64
CA TYR A 508 -17.91 -33.88 -11.99
C TYR A 508 -17.44 -33.63 -10.58
N LEU A 509 -17.23 -32.39 -10.26
CA LEU A 509 -16.69 -31.93 -8.99
C LEU A 509 -17.73 -31.11 -8.25
N LEU A 510 -17.93 -31.38 -6.97
CA LEU A 510 -18.82 -30.64 -6.10
C LEU A 510 -18.09 -30.31 -4.81
N THR A 511 -18.11 -29.05 -4.42
CA THR A 511 -17.70 -28.60 -3.08
C THR A 511 -18.86 -27.89 -2.43
N VAL A 512 -19.26 -28.30 -1.24
CA VAL A 512 -20.26 -27.61 -0.42
C VAL A 512 -19.64 -27.35 0.94
N SER A 513 -19.80 -26.14 1.46
CA SER A 513 -19.40 -25.82 2.83
C SER A 513 -20.38 -24.88 3.53
N GLY A 514 -20.44 -25.01 4.84
CA GLY A 514 -21.13 -24.09 5.71
C GLY A 514 -20.24 -23.76 6.90
N ARG A 515 -20.12 -22.48 7.20
CA ARG A 515 -19.34 -21.98 8.32
C ARG A 515 -20.20 -21.09 9.21
N TYR A 516 -20.07 -21.25 10.51
CA TYR A 516 -20.77 -20.49 11.52
C TYR A 516 -19.76 -19.77 12.39
N ASP A 517 -19.67 -18.43 12.24
CA ASP A 517 -18.69 -17.58 12.91
C ASP A 517 -19.35 -16.69 13.96
N GLY A 518 -18.69 -16.57 15.12
CA GLY A 518 -19.09 -15.65 16.20
C GLY A 518 -17.93 -14.68 16.52
N SER A 519 -18.19 -13.38 16.38
CA SER A 519 -17.22 -12.30 16.65
C SER A 519 -17.59 -11.50 17.87
N SER A 520 -16.64 -11.27 18.78
CA SER A 520 -16.86 -10.52 20.03
C SER A 520 -17.06 -9.02 19.81
N VAL A 521 -16.66 -8.48 18.64
CA VAL A 521 -16.76 -7.03 18.35
C VAL A 521 -18.18 -6.59 17.96
N LEU A 522 -19.08 -7.54 17.69
CA LEU A 522 -20.46 -7.28 17.32
C LEU A 522 -21.40 -7.32 18.53
N ALA A 523 -22.58 -6.75 18.35
CA ALA A 523 -23.56 -6.61 19.41
C ALA A 523 -24.10 -7.96 19.91
N ASP A 524 -24.54 -8.00 21.17
CA ASP A 524 -25.17 -9.19 21.73
C ASP A 524 -26.43 -9.58 20.92
N GLY A 525 -26.56 -10.87 20.63
CA GLY A 525 -27.62 -11.37 19.73
C GLY A 525 -27.24 -11.33 18.24
N HIS A 526 -26.24 -10.53 17.84
CA HIS A 526 -25.77 -10.37 16.44
C HIS A 526 -24.36 -10.88 16.19
N LYS A 527 -23.71 -11.46 17.24
CA LYS A 527 -22.31 -11.96 17.15
C LYS A 527 -22.14 -13.11 16.17
N TRP A 528 -23.15 -13.96 16.01
CA TRP A 528 -23.07 -15.17 15.22
C TRP A 528 -23.77 -15.06 13.87
N SER A 529 -23.13 -15.57 12.82
CA SER A 529 -23.72 -15.64 11.48
C SER A 529 -23.26 -16.87 10.72
N PHE A 530 -24.14 -17.36 9.84
CA PHE A 530 -23.90 -18.52 8.98
C PHE A 530 -23.51 -18.09 7.56
N PHE A 531 -22.46 -18.70 7.03
CA PHE A 531 -21.86 -18.40 5.73
C PHE A 531 -21.82 -19.68 4.86
N PRO A 532 -22.82 -19.89 3.99
CA PRO A 532 -22.86 -21.02 3.09
C PRO A 532 -22.03 -20.77 1.82
N SER A 533 -21.49 -21.86 1.24
CA SER A 533 -20.93 -21.82 -0.11
C SER A 533 -21.09 -23.15 -0.83
N ALA A 534 -21.17 -23.06 -2.15
CA ALA A 534 -21.19 -24.21 -3.05
C ALA A 534 -20.40 -23.92 -4.32
N ALA A 535 -19.70 -24.93 -4.82
CA ALA A 535 -19.00 -24.82 -6.10
C ALA A 535 -19.12 -26.12 -6.89
N LEU A 536 -19.30 -25.96 -8.20
CA LEU A 536 -19.40 -27.04 -9.19
C LEU A 536 -18.21 -26.95 -10.15
N GLY A 537 -17.71 -28.08 -10.56
CA GLY A 537 -16.70 -28.18 -11.61
C GLY A 537 -17.05 -29.31 -12.58
N TRP A 538 -16.90 -29.02 -13.88
CA TRP A 538 -17.06 -30.01 -14.93
C TRP A 538 -15.81 -30.07 -15.78
N ARG A 539 -15.14 -31.23 -15.73
CA ARG A 539 -13.98 -31.50 -16.56
C ARG A 539 -14.41 -32.09 -17.89
N ILE A 540 -14.63 -31.19 -18.84
CA ILE A 540 -15.09 -31.53 -20.20
C ILE A 540 -14.02 -32.40 -20.89
N ASP A 541 -12.75 -32.13 -20.63
CA ASP A 541 -11.59 -32.86 -21.16
C ASP A 541 -11.62 -34.36 -20.81
N GLN A 542 -12.35 -34.77 -19.79
CA GLN A 542 -12.48 -36.16 -19.35
C GLN A 542 -13.71 -36.87 -19.95
N GLU A 543 -14.51 -36.19 -20.74
CA GLU A 543 -15.68 -36.78 -21.42
C GLU A 543 -15.28 -37.65 -22.61
N ASP A 544 -16.10 -38.67 -22.87
CA ASP A 544 -15.79 -39.65 -23.94
C ASP A 544 -15.76 -39.01 -25.34
N PHE A 545 -16.56 -37.99 -25.59
CA PHE A 545 -16.58 -37.21 -26.85
C PHE A 545 -15.33 -36.32 -27.04
N MET A 546 -14.54 -36.09 -26.00
CA MET A 546 -13.30 -35.28 -26.05
C MET A 546 -12.05 -36.13 -26.29
N LYS A 547 -12.10 -37.46 -26.16
CA LYS A 547 -10.93 -38.33 -26.21
C LYS A 547 -10.15 -38.27 -27.50
N ASP A 548 -10.84 -38.02 -28.60
CA ASP A 548 -10.22 -37.94 -29.95
C ASP A 548 -9.65 -36.53 -30.25
N ILE A 549 -9.83 -35.54 -29.34
CA ILE A 549 -9.37 -34.18 -29.52
C ILE A 549 -8.04 -33.99 -28.78
N SER A 550 -6.96 -34.44 -29.40
CA SER A 550 -5.64 -34.52 -28.77
C SER A 550 -4.97 -33.18 -28.46
N TRP A 551 -5.42 -32.08 -29.09
CA TRP A 551 -4.86 -30.75 -28.86
C TRP A 551 -5.45 -30.03 -27.64
N ILE A 552 -6.54 -30.55 -27.04
CA ILE A 552 -7.11 -30.09 -25.79
C ILE A 552 -6.59 -30.98 -24.66
N ASN A 553 -5.76 -30.42 -23.79
CA ASN A 553 -5.18 -31.16 -22.65
C ASN A 553 -6.00 -30.98 -21.37
N GLN A 554 -6.64 -29.83 -21.23
CA GLN A 554 -7.55 -29.52 -20.13
C GLN A 554 -8.63 -28.55 -20.61
N LEU A 555 -9.87 -28.83 -20.27
CA LEU A 555 -10.98 -27.90 -20.40
C LEU A 555 -11.95 -28.17 -19.24
N LYS A 556 -12.01 -27.22 -18.30
CA LYS A 556 -12.84 -27.33 -17.11
C LYS A 556 -13.66 -26.08 -16.91
N LEU A 557 -14.96 -26.25 -16.76
CA LEU A 557 -15.89 -25.20 -16.37
C LEU A 557 -16.06 -25.23 -14.86
N ARG A 558 -16.15 -24.04 -14.27
CA ARG A 558 -16.37 -23.85 -12.83
C ARG A 558 -17.51 -22.86 -12.60
N PHE A 559 -18.33 -23.17 -11.61
CA PHE A 559 -19.31 -22.26 -11.08
C PHE A 559 -19.19 -22.26 -9.55
N GLY A 560 -19.11 -21.10 -8.93
CA GLY A 560 -19.02 -20.92 -7.49
C GLY A 560 -20.02 -19.89 -7.00
N LEU A 561 -20.65 -20.19 -5.88
CA LEU A 561 -21.53 -19.29 -5.13
C LEU A 561 -21.13 -19.37 -3.66
N GLY A 562 -21.02 -18.24 -3.00
CA GLY A 562 -20.77 -18.23 -1.56
C GLY A 562 -21.04 -16.89 -0.93
N THR A 563 -21.32 -16.94 0.35
CA THR A 563 -21.48 -15.76 1.21
C THR A 563 -20.31 -15.73 2.20
N THR A 564 -19.70 -14.58 2.35
CA THR A 564 -18.65 -14.29 3.35
C THR A 564 -19.11 -13.12 4.21
N GLY A 565 -18.65 -13.06 5.45
CA GLY A 565 -18.92 -11.97 6.37
C GLY A 565 -17.74 -11.02 6.53
N ASN A 566 -18.02 -9.83 7.00
CA ASN A 566 -17.04 -8.88 7.47
C ASN A 566 -17.50 -8.30 8.81
N SER A 567 -16.62 -8.33 9.81
CA SER A 567 -16.85 -7.74 11.15
C SER A 567 -15.82 -6.67 11.46
N ALA A 568 -15.27 -6.01 10.42
CA ALA A 568 -14.18 -5.05 10.55
C ALA A 568 -14.63 -3.70 11.14
N VAL A 569 -15.14 -3.77 12.37
CA VAL A 569 -15.31 -2.62 13.26
C VAL A 569 -14.31 -2.73 14.41
N SER A 570 -13.92 -1.60 14.96
CA SER A 570 -13.05 -1.57 16.13
C SER A 570 -13.70 -2.28 17.31
N ALA A 571 -12.91 -2.95 18.13
CA ALA A 571 -13.40 -3.51 19.38
C ALA A 571 -14.11 -2.41 20.20
N TYR A 572 -15.20 -2.81 20.84
CA TYR A 572 -16.05 -1.94 21.68
C TYR A 572 -16.91 -0.90 20.94
N SER A 573 -16.92 -0.89 19.60
CA SER A 573 -17.72 0.06 18.79
C SER A 573 -19.23 -0.03 19.08
N THR A 574 -19.71 -1.17 19.57
CA THR A 574 -21.12 -1.37 19.93
C THR A 574 -21.52 -0.73 21.25
N LEU A 575 -20.55 -0.37 22.10
CA LEU A 575 -20.80 0.13 23.45
C LEU A 575 -21.00 1.64 23.52
N GLY A 576 -20.66 2.37 22.45
CA GLY A 576 -20.59 3.83 22.46
C GLY A 576 -19.41 4.34 23.28
N ASN A 577 -19.15 5.63 23.21
CA ASN A 577 -18.03 6.26 23.90
C ASN A 577 -18.53 7.31 24.88
N ILE A 578 -17.88 7.37 26.05
CA ILE A 578 -17.97 8.49 26.99
C ILE A 578 -16.61 9.13 27.05
N GLN A 579 -16.56 10.46 26.93
CA GLN A 579 -15.33 11.21 27.05
C GLN A 579 -15.23 11.87 28.43
N SER A 580 -14.08 11.71 29.10
CA SER A 580 -13.77 12.43 30.32
C SER A 580 -13.08 13.75 29.99
N PHE A 581 -13.43 14.81 30.70
CA PHE A 581 -12.78 16.12 30.63
C PHE A 581 -12.84 16.79 32.02
N TYR A 582 -12.06 17.85 32.15
CA TYR A 582 -12.02 18.58 33.42
C TYR A 582 -12.75 19.91 33.29
N VAL A 583 -13.70 20.15 34.17
CA VAL A 583 -14.42 21.42 34.26
C VAL A 583 -13.86 22.23 35.42
N PRO A 584 -13.45 23.50 35.18
CA PRO A 584 -13.01 24.35 36.26
C PRO A 584 -14.20 24.84 37.10
N PHE A 585 -14.20 24.50 38.37
CA PHE A 585 -15.06 25.11 39.39
C PHE A 585 -14.17 25.95 40.32
N GLY A 586 -14.12 27.26 40.06
CA GLY A 586 -13.19 28.15 40.74
C GLY A 586 -11.75 27.78 40.45
N SER A 587 -10.95 27.51 41.46
CA SER A 587 -9.56 27.05 41.33
C SER A 587 -9.40 25.53 41.22
N THR A 588 -10.48 24.75 41.30
CA THR A 588 -10.44 23.28 41.27
C THR A 588 -10.91 22.74 39.94
N LEU A 589 -10.09 21.88 39.35
CA LEU A 589 -10.46 21.09 38.16
C LEU A 589 -11.23 19.83 38.62
N THR A 590 -12.49 19.72 38.24
CA THR A 590 -13.35 18.58 38.59
C THR A 590 -13.55 17.70 37.35
N PRO A 591 -13.33 16.37 37.44
CA PRO A 591 -13.58 15.47 36.33
C PRO A 591 -15.08 15.43 36.02
N ALA A 592 -15.40 15.52 34.74
CA ALA A 592 -16.76 15.39 34.22
C ALA A 592 -16.74 14.40 33.06
N TYR A 593 -17.91 13.88 32.71
CA TYR A 593 -18.09 12.94 31.60
C TYR A 593 -19.21 13.45 30.70
N ALA A 594 -18.98 13.41 29.40
CA ALA A 594 -19.97 13.81 28.44
C ALA A 594 -20.00 12.84 27.24
N THR A 595 -21.15 12.77 26.63
CA THR A 595 -21.35 12.10 25.35
C THR A 595 -21.03 13.00 24.16
N ASN A 596 -20.90 14.32 24.43
CA ASN A 596 -20.57 15.34 23.44
C ASN A 596 -19.73 16.43 24.10
N GLU A 597 -18.60 16.83 23.49
CA GLU A 597 -17.83 17.97 23.97
C GLU A 597 -18.40 19.28 23.40
N PRO A 598 -18.86 20.19 24.25
CA PRO A 598 -19.44 21.46 23.76
C PRO A 598 -18.43 22.44 23.18
N TYR A 599 -17.12 22.20 23.35
CA TYR A 599 -16.07 23.17 23.01
C TYR A 599 -14.97 22.70 22.06
N TYR A 600 -14.79 21.38 21.82
CA TYR A 600 -13.74 20.86 20.96
C TYR A 600 -14.28 19.91 19.88
N THR A 601 -14.12 20.32 18.65
CA THR A 601 -14.74 19.71 17.46
C THR A 601 -14.09 18.43 16.95
N SER A 602 -13.08 17.88 17.64
CA SER A 602 -12.27 16.78 17.08
C SER A 602 -12.61 15.37 17.58
N SER A 603 -13.34 15.22 18.68
CA SER A 603 -13.68 13.90 19.22
C SER A 603 -15.13 13.53 18.93
N GLN A 604 -15.32 12.74 17.89
CA GLN A 604 -16.65 12.21 17.56
C GLN A 604 -17.05 11.15 18.58
N VAL A 605 -17.88 11.50 19.51
CA VAL A 605 -18.52 10.54 20.41
C VAL A 605 -19.63 9.84 19.66
N LYS A 606 -19.55 8.51 19.56
CA LYS A 606 -20.51 7.68 18.83
C LYS A 606 -21.53 7.07 19.78
N MET A 607 -22.78 7.10 19.38
CA MET A 607 -23.85 6.44 20.10
C MET A 607 -23.70 4.91 19.99
N ALA A 608 -23.93 4.22 21.08
CA ALA A 608 -23.99 2.76 21.12
C ALA A 608 -25.02 2.22 20.11
N ASN A 609 -24.67 1.13 19.42
CA ASN A 609 -25.64 0.39 18.61
C ASN A 609 -25.67 -1.07 19.04
N LYS A 610 -26.80 -1.47 19.63
CA LYS A 610 -27.05 -2.84 20.11
C LYS A 610 -27.48 -3.82 19.01
N ASP A 611 -27.69 -3.33 17.80
CA ASP A 611 -28.13 -4.13 16.64
C ASP A 611 -27.00 -4.29 15.60
N LEU A 612 -25.76 -3.86 15.94
CA LEU A 612 -24.64 -3.91 15.03
C LEU A 612 -24.22 -5.35 14.75
N GLY A 613 -24.41 -5.78 13.51
CA GLY A 613 -24.18 -7.14 13.04
C GLY A 613 -23.16 -7.23 11.92
N TRP A 614 -23.17 -8.35 11.22
CA TRP A 614 -22.25 -8.67 10.12
C TRP A 614 -22.59 -7.92 8.84
N GLU A 615 -21.59 -7.34 8.19
CA GLU A 615 -21.63 -7.04 6.76
C GLU A 615 -21.51 -8.35 5.98
N LYS A 616 -22.31 -8.56 4.93
CA LYS A 616 -22.37 -9.81 4.17
C LYS A 616 -22.14 -9.57 2.69
N THR A 617 -21.17 -10.30 2.13
CA THR A 617 -20.88 -10.30 0.69
C THR A 617 -21.24 -11.63 0.09
N THR A 618 -22.20 -11.65 -0.84
CA THR A 618 -22.55 -12.81 -1.65
C THR A 618 -21.93 -12.67 -3.04
N GLN A 619 -21.17 -13.67 -3.47
CA GLN A 619 -20.45 -13.66 -4.74
C GLN A 619 -20.80 -14.87 -5.60
N TYR A 620 -21.00 -14.61 -6.89
CA TYR A 620 -21.10 -15.58 -7.97
C TYR A 620 -19.81 -15.52 -8.81
N ASN A 621 -19.24 -16.67 -9.14
CA ASN A 621 -18.03 -16.77 -9.95
C ASN A 621 -18.22 -17.83 -11.04
N TYR A 622 -18.00 -17.47 -12.29
CA TYR A 622 -17.99 -18.36 -13.44
C TYR A 622 -16.56 -18.45 -13.95
N GLY A 623 -16.00 -19.65 -14.03
CA GLY A 623 -14.61 -19.86 -14.38
C GLY A 623 -14.42 -20.88 -15.50
N VAL A 624 -13.39 -20.69 -16.30
CA VAL A 624 -12.90 -21.64 -17.29
C VAL A 624 -11.41 -21.83 -17.08
N ASP A 625 -10.99 -23.09 -16.84
CA ASP A 625 -9.57 -23.45 -16.87
C ASP A 625 -9.29 -24.23 -18.15
N PHE A 626 -8.25 -23.85 -18.87
CA PHE A 626 -7.92 -24.47 -20.15
C PHE A 626 -6.41 -24.72 -20.30
N SER A 627 -6.10 -25.76 -21.08
CA SER A 627 -4.75 -26.06 -21.55
C SER A 627 -4.82 -26.74 -22.92
N PHE A 628 -4.10 -26.18 -23.87
CA PHE A 628 -4.10 -26.57 -25.27
C PHE A 628 -2.68 -26.83 -25.76
N LEU A 629 -2.56 -27.65 -26.85
CA LEU A 629 -1.33 -27.88 -27.58
C LEU A 629 -0.19 -28.38 -26.68
N ASN A 630 -0.48 -29.39 -25.85
CA ASN A 630 0.45 -29.95 -24.86
C ASN A 630 0.96 -28.93 -23.84
N GLY A 631 0.06 -28.04 -23.38
CA GLY A 631 0.37 -27.02 -22.38
C GLY A 631 1.01 -25.74 -22.93
N ARG A 632 1.19 -25.63 -24.25
CA ARG A 632 1.76 -24.42 -24.86
C ARG A 632 0.87 -23.18 -24.72
N ILE A 633 -0.43 -23.40 -24.60
CA ILE A 633 -1.42 -22.35 -24.28
C ILE A 633 -2.19 -22.85 -23.08
N SER A 634 -2.07 -22.19 -21.94
CA SER A 634 -2.82 -22.55 -20.74
C SER A 634 -3.24 -21.31 -19.97
N GLY A 635 -4.29 -21.44 -19.16
CA GLY A 635 -4.74 -20.30 -18.39
C GLY A 635 -6.06 -20.53 -17.69
N SER A 636 -6.58 -19.45 -17.13
CA SER A 636 -7.91 -19.38 -16.54
C SER A 636 -8.55 -18.03 -16.82
N MET A 637 -9.86 -18.04 -16.96
CA MET A 637 -10.70 -16.86 -17.06
C MET A 637 -11.82 -16.97 -16.02
N ASP A 638 -12.00 -15.96 -15.21
CA ASP A 638 -13.06 -15.88 -14.21
C ASP A 638 -13.90 -14.62 -14.44
N ILE A 639 -15.22 -14.77 -14.45
CA ILE A 639 -16.19 -13.66 -14.45
C ILE A 639 -16.89 -13.71 -13.11
N TYR A 640 -16.87 -12.59 -12.38
CA TYR A 640 -17.48 -12.56 -11.07
C TYR A 640 -18.44 -11.40 -10.90
N HIS A 641 -19.43 -11.64 -10.06
CA HIS A 641 -20.40 -10.65 -9.59
C HIS A 641 -20.57 -10.81 -8.08
N SER A 642 -20.47 -9.73 -7.32
CA SER A 642 -20.67 -9.75 -5.87
C SER A 642 -21.55 -8.60 -5.42
N ASN A 643 -22.41 -8.88 -4.43
CA ASN A 643 -23.24 -7.91 -3.74
C ASN A 643 -22.85 -7.92 -2.26
N THR A 644 -22.53 -6.75 -1.72
CA THR A 644 -22.30 -6.55 -0.29
C THR A 644 -23.50 -5.82 0.29
N ASN A 645 -24.11 -6.40 1.31
CA ASN A 645 -25.28 -5.87 2.00
C ASN A 645 -24.91 -5.58 3.45
N ASP A 646 -25.73 -4.76 4.10
CA ASP A 646 -25.59 -4.43 5.51
C ASP A 646 -24.20 -3.82 5.82
N LEU A 647 -23.76 -2.87 4.96
CA LEU A 647 -22.44 -2.20 5.10
C LEU A 647 -22.33 -1.57 6.50
N LEU A 648 -21.17 -1.73 7.09
CA LEU A 648 -20.82 -1.12 8.38
C LEU A 648 -20.43 0.35 8.19
N LEU A 649 -21.44 1.24 8.18
CA LEU A 649 -21.25 2.68 7.96
C LEU A 649 -21.40 3.49 9.23
N SER A 650 -20.59 4.56 9.35
CA SER A 650 -20.86 5.63 10.30
C SER A 650 -21.98 6.50 9.75
N MET A 651 -23.10 6.58 10.46
CA MET A 651 -24.27 7.35 10.09
C MET A 651 -24.39 8.58 11.00
N THR A 652 -24.55 9.76 10.40
CA THR A 652 -24.85 10.98 11.14
C THR A 652 -26.28 10.89 11.70
N ILE A 653 -26.46 11.28 12.94
CA ILE A 653 -27.75 11.29 13.63
C ILE A 653 -28.05 12.70 14.16
N PRO A 654 -29.33 13.05 14.39
CA PRO A 654 -29.71 14.34 14.93
C PRO A 654 -29.01 14.63 16.25
N THR A 655 -28.35 15.76 16.39
CA THR A 655 -27.60 16.17 17.58
C THR A 655 -28.46 16.32 18.84
N LEU A 656 -29.78 16.39 18.70
CA LEU A 656 -30.73 16.32 19.80
C LEU A 656 -30.62 15.02 20.62
N THR A 657 -30.06 13.95 20.03
CA THR A 657 -29.77 12.68 20.73
C THR A 657 -28.60 12.79 21.72
N GLY A 658 -27.84 13.87 21.69
CA GLY A 658 -26.60 14.06 22.42
C GLY A 658 -25.37 13.43 21.74
N PHE A 659 -25.52 12.87 20.53
CA PHE A 659 -24.46 12.25 19.75
C PHE A 659 -24.47 12.80 18.33
N ASN A 660 -23.31 12.73 17.66
CA ASN A 660 -23.17 13.18 16.26
C ASN A 660 -23.32 12.03 15.27
N SER A 661 -22.98 10.81 15.69
CA SER A 661 -22.99 9.65 14.79
C SER A 661 -23.17 8.32 15.54
N THR A 662 -23.53 7.30 14.81
CA THR A 662 -23.53 5.89 15.24
C THR A 662 -23.01 5.00 14.11
N TYR A 663 -22.54 3.80 14.45
CA TYR A 663 -22.34 2.76 13.44
C TYR A 663 -23.66 2.02 13.20
N ALA A 664 -23.96 1.76 11.94
CA ALA A 664 -25.14 0.98 11.55
C ALA A 664 -24.85 0.05 10.38
N ASN A 665 -25.61 -1.02 10.28
CA ASN A 665 -25.60 -1.93 9.12
C ASN A 665 -26.56 -1.38 8.07
N VAL A 666 -26.07 -0.50 7.20
CA VAL A 666 -26.85 0.21 6.18
C VAL A 666 -26.09 0.29 4.87
N GLY A 667 -26.84 0.32 3.77
CA GLY A 667 -26.26 0.45 2.44
C GLY A 667 -25.89 -0.87 1.77
N LYS A 668 -25.68 -0.76 0.46
CA LYS A 668 -25.37 -1.90 -0.41
C LYS A 668 -24.41 -1.46 -1.50
N THR A 669 -23.46 -2.32 -1.84
CA THR A 669 -22.55 -2.16 -2.97
C THR A 669 -22.54 -3.40 -3.85
N LYS A 670 -22.08 -3.22 -5.07
CA LYS A 670 -21.94 -4.27 -6.06
C LYS A 670 -20.55 -4.17 -6.71
N ASN A 671 -19.94 -5.32 -6.96
CA ASN A 671 -18.73 -5.42 -7.75
C ASN A 671 -18.93 -6.39 -8.90
N PHE A 672 -18.43 -6.02 -10.06
CA PHE A 672 -18.36 -6.87 -11.24
C PHE A 672 -16.95 -6.84 -11.79
N GLY A 673 -16.47 -7.98 -12.31
CA GLY A 673 -15.19 -8.00 -12.98
C GLY A 673 -14.89 -9.28 -13.75
N VAL A 674 -13.79 -9.21 -14.47
CA VAL A 674 -13.26 -10.30 -15.29
C VAL A 674 -11.76 -10.41 -15.03
N ASP A 675 -11.30 -11.60 -14.62
CA ASP A 675 -9.89 -11.93 -14.43
C ASP A 675 -9.44 -12.90 -15.52
N LEU A 676 -8.37 -12.60 -16.23
CA LEU A 676 -7.73 -13.46 -17.22
C LEU A 676 -6.26 -13.69 -16.82
N SER A 677 -5.87 -14.96 -16.73
CA SER A 677 -4.47 -15.37 -16.64
C SER A 677 -4.16 -16.29 -17.82
N LEU A 678 -3.21 -15.91 -18.66
CA LEU A 678 -2.83 -16.62 -19.87
C LEU A 678 -1.33 -16.90 -19.87
N ASN A 679 -0.97 -18.18 -19.95
CA ASN A 679 0.40 -18.65 -20.07
C ASN A 679 0.61 -19.21 -21.46
N LEU A 680 1.60 -18.68 -22.16
CA LEU A 680 1.96 -19.04 -23.52
C LEU A 680 3.41 -19.55 -23.54
N VAL A 681 3.65 -20.58 -24.35
CA VAL A 681 5.00 -21.04 -24.73
C VAL A 681 5.09 -20.99 -26.26
N PRO A 682 5.29 -19.78 -26.84
CA PRO A 682 5.26 -19.60 -28.28
C PRO A 682 6.35 -20.42 -28.99
N ILE A 683 7.54 -20.49 -28.42
CA ILE A 683 8.67 -21.23 -28.96
C ILE A 683 9.25 -22.14 -27.89
N GLN A 684 9.37 -23.41 -28.22
CA GLN A 684 10.03 -24.41 -27.39
C GLN A 684 10.85 -25.34 -28.28
N THR A 685 12.16 -25.29 -28.12
CA THR A 685 13.12 -26.17 -28.79
C THR A 685 14.01 -26.82 -27.74
N LYS A 686 14.93 -27.66 -28.17
CA LYS A 686 15.89 -28.30 -27.24
C LYS A 686 16.75 -27.30 -26.46
N ASP A 687 17.13 -26.22 -27.11
CA ASP A 687 18.10 -25.24 -26.56
C ASP A 687 17.49 -23.88 -26.23
N PHE A 688 16.29 -23.57 -26.75
CA PHE A 688 15.63 -22.28 -26.58
C PHE A 688 14.16 -22.44 -26.22
N GLU A 689 13.73 -21.73 -25.18
CA GLU A 689 12.33 -21.60 -24.77
C GLU A 689 11.97 -20.14 -24.57
N TRP A 690 10.84 -19.74 -25.13
CA TRP A 690 10.18 -18.47 -24.81
C TRP A 690 8.87 -18.77 -24.12
N SER A 691 8.70 -18.29 -22.89
CA SER A 691 7.45 -18.31 -22.14
C SER A 691 6.96 -16.89 -21.89
N SER A 692 5.64 -16.70 -21.96
CA SER A 692 4.98 -15.40 -21.78
C SER A 692 3.74 -15.57 -20.93
N THR A 693 3.62 -14.80 -19.86
CA THR A 693 2.45 -14.79 -18.96
C THR A 693 1.78 -13.43 -19.02
N ILE A 694 0.48 -13.41 -19.29
CA ILE A 694 -0.36 -12.22 -19.32
C ILE A 694 -1.41 -12.37 -18.23
N ASN A 695 -1.47 -11.40 -17.32
CA ASN A 695 -2.52 -11.26 -16.33
C ASN A 695 -3.27 -9.95 -16.58
N ALA A 696 -4.57 -10.05 -16.79
CA ALA A 696 -5.43 -8.90 -17.04
C ALA A 696 -6.66 -8.98 -16.14
N ALA A 697 -7.02 -7.87 -15.53
CA ALA A 697 -8.22 -7.78 -14.71
C ALA A 697 -9.00 -6.52 -15.07
N TYR A 698 -10.29 -6.69 -15.30
CA TYR A 698 -11.28 -5.62 -15.36
C TYR A 698 -12.10 -5.63 -14.08
N GLN A 699 -12.34 -4.46 -13.48
CA GLN A 699 -13.11 -4.34 -12.27
C GLN A 699 -13.94 -3.05 -12.27
N LYS A 700 -15.16 -3.16 -11.73
CA LYS A 700 -16.08 -2.04 -11.53
C LYS A 700 -16.86 -2.27 -10.23
N ASP A 701 -16.84 -1.28 -9.37
CA ASP A 701 -17.68 -1.21 -8.17
C ASP A 701 -18.80 -0.17 -8.37
N GLU A 702 -19.89 -0.32 -7.59
CA GLU A 702 -21.07 0.51 -7.72
C GLU A 702 -21.82 0.58 -6.39
N ILE A 703 -22.26 1.77 -5.98
CA ILE A 703 -23.12 1.99 -4.81
C ILE A 703 -24.56 1.73 -5.24
N LEU A 704 -25.28 0.84 -4.55
CA LEU A 704 -26.67 0.54 -4.83
C LEU A 704 -27.64 1.20 -3.85
N GLU A 705 -27.21 1.38 -2.60
CA GLU A 705 -28.04 1.92 -1.53
C GLU A 705 -27.14 2.48 -0.42
N LEU A 706 -27.53 3.58 0.19
CA LEU A 706 -26.87 4.22 1.33
C LEU A 706 -27.79 4.25 2.55
N ALA A 707 -27.39 4.95 3.62
CA ALA A 707 -28.16 5.03 4.87
C ALA A 707 -29.59 5.56 4.68
N ASN A 708 -29.79 6.46 3.73
CA ASN A 708 -31.10 7.06 3.39
C ASN A 708 -31.78 6.36 2.17
N GLY A 709 -31.42 5.10 1.91
CA GLY A 709 -31.95 4.34 0.78
C GLY A 709 -31.21 4.70 -0.52
N LYS A 710 -31.98 4.92 -1.60
CA LYS A 710 -31.43 5.24 -2.94
C LYS A 710 -31.33 6.76 -3.13
N GLN A 711 -30.69 7.44 -2.21
CA GLN A 711 -30.41 8.87 -2.26
C GLN A 711 -28.90 9.09 -2.20
N ASP A 712 -28.41 10.03 -3.00
CA ASP A 712 -27.01 10.41 -3.03
C ASP A 712 -26.61 11.10 -1.72
N ASP A 713 -25.40 10.81 -1.25
CA ASP A 713 -24.75 11.54 -0.16
C ASP A 713 -23.66 12.45 -0.76
N ILE A 714 -24.07 13.64 -1.14
CA ILE A 714 -23.21 14.65 -1.79
C ILE A 714 -22.06 15.04 -0.87
N SER A 715 -22.28 15.07 0.46
CA SER A 715 -21.29 15.49 1.43
C SER A 715 -20.07 14.55 1.47
N ASN A 716 -20.31 13.28 1.26
CA ASN A 716 -19.29 12.23 1.20
C ASN A 716 -18.87 11.87 -0.24
N ALA A 717 -19.45 12.52 -1.24
CA ALA A 717 -19.29 12.20 -2.66
C ALA A 717 -19.67 10.72 -2.96
N TRP A 718 -20.74 10.22 -2.37
CA TRP A 718 -21.29 8.88 -2.62
C TRP A 718 -22.58 9.01 -3.45
N PHE A 719 -22.52 8.45 -4.65
CA PHE A 719 -23.59 8.55 -5.64
C PHE A 719 -24.14 7.18 -5.98
N ILE A 720 -25.45 7.05 -6.01
CA ILE A 720 -26.13 5.81 -6.38
C ILE A 720 -25.85 5.49 -7.86
N GLY A 721 -25.40 4.27 -8.14
CA GLY A 721 -25.03 3.83 -9.48
C GLY A 721 -23.59 4.12 -9.88
N GLU A 722 -22.84 4.83 -9.04
CA GLU A 722 -21.44 5.20 -9.29
C GLU A 722 -20.46 4.42 -8.40
N SER A 723 -19.17 4.53 -8.72
CA SER A 723 -18.11 3.90 -7.93
C SER A 723 -18.04 4.48 -6.51
N ILE A 724 -17.63 3.65 -5.55
CA ILE A 724 -17.41 4.04 -4.14
C ILE A 724 -16.43 5.22 -4.04
N ASN A 725 -15.43 5.28 -4.92
CA ASN A 725 -14.37 6.28 -4.90
C ASN A 725 -14.37 7.09 -6.21
N VAL A 726 -15.08 8.21 -6.21
CA VAL A 726 -15.08 9.16 -7.32
C VAL A 726 -14.43 10.49 -6.94
N PHE A 727 -13.94 11.22 -7.93
CA PHE A 727 -13.67 12.63 -7.80
C PHE A 727 -14.96 13.39 -8.15
N TYR A 728 -15.42 14.20 -7.21
CA TYR A 728 -16.60 15.04 -7.38
C TYR A 728 -16.21 16.50 -7.16
N GLY A 729 -16.42 17.32 -8.16
CA GLY A 729 -16.01 18.74 -8.15
C GLY A 729 -16.38 19.46 -9.43
N THR A 730 -16.02 20.74 -9.50
CA THR A 730 -16.19 21.56 -10.69
C THR A 730 -15.17 21.13 -11.75
N ALA A 731 -15.59 21.02 -13.00
CA ALA A 731 -14.69 20.76 -14.13
C ALA A 731 -13.95 22.04 -14.55
N SER A 732 -12.83 21.90 -15.27
CA SER A 732 -12.10 23.02 -15.88
C SER A 732 -12.19 22.95 -17.40
N ASP A 733 -12.35 24.12 -18.03
CA ASP A 733 -12.25 24.35 -19.47
C ASP A 733 -10.93 25.08 -19.83
N GLY A 734 -9.84 24.74 -19.13
CA GLY A 734 -8.53 25.35 -19.35
C GLY A 734 -8.37 26.72 -18.67
N LEU A 735 -7.89 27.72 -19.42
CA LEU A 735 -7.59 29.04 -18.90
C LEU A 735 -8.40 30.09 -19.61
N TRP A 736 -8.85 31.10 -18.86
CA TRP A 736 -9.44 32.30 -19.43
C TRP A 736 -8.46 33.00 -20.36
N GLN A 737 -8.93 33.41 -21.55
CA GLN A 737 -8.17 34.14 -22.55
C GLN A 737 -8.69 35.56 -22.66
N GLU A 738 -7.90 36.49 -23.25
CA GLU A 738 -8.36 37.86 -23.54
C GLU A 738 -9.59 37.88 -24.45
N SER A 739 -9.71 36.93 -25.35
CA SER A 739 -10.87 36.71 -26.23
C SER A 739 -12.16 36.45 -25.44
N ASP A 740 -12.08 35.94 -24.21
CA ASP A 740 -13.23 35.57 -23.38
C ASP A 740 -13.76 36.76 -22.54
N ALA A 741 -13.27 38.00 -22.79
CA ALA A 741 -13.58 39.19 -21.98
C ALA A 741 -15.09 39.41 -21.81
N ALA A 742 -15.90 39.18 -22.85
CA ALA A 742 -17.34 39.32 -22.80
C ALA A 742 -18.03 38.28 -21.91
N GLU A 743 -17.50 37.07 -21.86
CA GLU A 743 -17.98 35.99 -20.99
C GLU A 743 -17.53 36.23 -19.54
N MET A 744 -16.27 36.55 -19.30
CA MET A 744 -15.74 36.93 -17.99
C MET A 744 -16.55 38.09 -17.35
N ALA A 745 -16.95 39.08 -18.13
CA ALA A 745 -17.73 40.20 -17.65
C ALA A 745 -19.07 39.76 -17.01
N LYS A 746 -19.70 38.69 -17.53
CA LYS A 746 -20.96 38.16 -16.98
C LYS A 746 -20.73 37.50 -15.61
N PHE A 747 -19.67 36.68 -15.47
CA PHE A 747 -19.28 36.11 -14.19
C PHE A 747 -18.89 37.19 -13.19
N ASN A 748 -18.10 38.18 -13.62
CA ASN A 748 -17.66 39.28 -12.77
C ASN A 748 -18.81 40.19 -12.29
N ALA A 749 -19.88 40.32 -13.09
CA ALA A 749 -21.10 40.99 -12.66
C ALA A 749 -21.81 40.22 -11.52
N ASN A 750 -21.59 38.91 -11.38
CA ASN A 750 -22.14 38.08 -10.32
C ASN A 750 -21.16 37.89 -9.15
N GLY A 751 -20.09 38.69 -9.05
CA GLY A 751 -19.21 38.73 -7.90
C GLY A 751 -17.90 37.94 -8.05
N HIS A 752 -17.66 37.26 -9.19
CA HIS A 752 -16.37 36.70 -9.53
C HIS A 752 -15.37 37.79 -9.92
N LYS A 753 -14.10 37.42 -9.99
CA LYS A 753 -13.00 38.33 -10.39
C LYS A 753 -12.08 37.61 -11.38
N PHE A 754 -12.69 37.08 -12.45
CA PHE A 754 -11.92 36.41 -13.49
C PHE A 754 -11.15 37.38 -14.35
N GLU A 755 -9.94 36.99 -14.71
CA GLU A 755 -9.05 37.70 -15.61
C GLU A 755 -8.40 36.74 -16.57
N ALA A 756 -7.87 37.20 -17.69
CA ALA A 756 -7.11 36.38 -18.61
C ALA A 756 -5.92 35.73 -17.88
N GLY A 757 -5.67 34.44 -18.18
CA GLY A 757 -4.66 33.64 -17.57
C GLY A 757 -5.05 32.96 -16.23
N MET A 758 -6.26 33.21 -15.71
CA MET A 758 -6.83 32.45 -14.60
C MET A 758 -7.47 31.15 -15.10
N VAL A 759 -7.67 30.19 -14.19
CA VAL A 759 -8.37 28.93 -14.51
C VAL A 759 -9.83 29.22 -14.85
N LYS A 760 -10.32 28.60 -15.93
CA LYS A 760 -11.70 28.67 -16.39
C LYS A 760 -12.50 27.48 -15.83
N PRO A 761 -13.30 27.68 -14.76
CA PRO A 761 -14.22 26.64 -14.28
C PRO A 761 -15.41 26.54 -15.24
N VAL A 762 -16.01 25.35 -15.31
CA VAL A 762 -17.20 25.10 -16.12
C VAL A 762 -18.45 25.42 -15.30
N ASP A 763 -19.29 26.34 -15.83
CA ASP A 763 -20.63 26.63 -15.34
C ASP A 763 -21.60 25.60 -15.95
N GLN A 764 -22.13 24.70 -15.13
CA GLN A 764 -22.98 23.60 -15.60
C GLN A 764 -24.42 24.02 -15.83
N ASP A 765 -24.94 24.97 -15.08
CA ASP A 765 -26.33 25.40 -15.16
C ASP A 765 -26.53 26.73 -15.95
N GLY A 766 -25.44 27.37 -16.35
CA GLY A 766 -25.42 28.55 -17.22
C GLY A 766 -25.88 29.84 -16.55
N ASN A 767 -25.77 29.91 -15.21
CA ASN A 767 -26.22 31.05 -14.42
C ASN A 767 -25.12 32.10 -14.18
N TYR A 768 -23.89 31.86 -14.64
CA TYR A 768 -22.69 32.69 -14.46
C TYR A 768 -22.27 32.86 -13.00
N ILE A 769 -22.56 31.85 -12.15
CA ILE A 769 -22.11 31.74 -10.76
C ILE A 769 -21.49 30.38 -10.59
N ILE A 770 -20.25 30.30 -10.16
CA ILE A 770 -19.60 29.00 -9.88
C ILE A 770 -19.86 28.62 -8.41
N ASP A 771 -20.68 27.60 -8.21
CA ASP A 771 -21.07 27.14 -6.88
C ASP A 771 -21.16 25.58 -6.78
N SER A 772 -21.92 25.09 -5.81
CA SER A 772 -22.09 23.64 -5.63
C SER A 772 -22.89 22.96 -6.74
N ASN A 773 -23.70 23.71 -7.51
CA ASN A 773 -24.52 23.18 -8.59
C ASN A 773 -23.68 22.84 -9.83
N ASP A 774 -22.46 23.42 -9.94
CA ASP A 774 -21.53 23.16 -11.04
C ASP A 774 -20.65 21.94 -10.80
N ARG A 775 -20.85 21.22 -9.70
CA ARG A 775 -20.05 20.03 -9.39
C ARG A 775 -20.61 18.81 -10.09
N ILE A 776 -19.72 18.06 -10.72
CA ILE A 776 -20.01 16.81 -11.41
C ILE A 776 -19.04 15.71 -10.98
N ILE A 777 -19.35 14.48 -11.31
CA ILE A 777 -18.40 13.37 -11.17
C ILE A 777 -17.36 13.49 -12.28
N LEU A 778 -16.12 13.80 -11.89
CA LEU A 778 -14.99 13.99 -12.80
C LEU A 778 -14.42 12.65 -13.28
N GLY A 779 -14.45 11.62 -12.43
CA GLY A 779 -14.01 10.29 -12.75
C GLY A 779 -13.72 9.41 -11.53
N ASN A 780 -13.25 8.20 -11.77
CA ASN A 780 -12.96 7.21 -10.74
C ASN A 780 -11.53 7.33 -10.23
N LYS A 781 -11.33 7.11 -8.92
CA LYS A 781 -10.01 7.01 -8.29
C LYS A 781 -9.37 5.62 -8.46
N ASN A 782 -10.18 4.58 -8.66
CA ASN A 782 -9.72 3.21 -8.76
C ASN A 782 -9.56 2.80 -10.23
N PRO A 783 -8.47 2.09 -10.60
CA PRO A 783 -8.28 1.63 -11.97
C PRO A 783 -9.35 0.61 -12.36
N LYS A 784 -9.90 0.76 -13.57
CA LYS A 784 -10.80 -0.23 -14.17
C LYS A 784 -10.03 -1.44 -14.72
N TRP A 785 -8.81 -1.22 -15.21
CA TRP A 785 -7.96 -2.27 -15.75
C TRP A 785 -6.63 -2.32 -15.00
N VAL A 786 -6.25 -3.54 -14.61
CA VAL A 786 -4.93 -3.85 -14.02
C VAL A 786 -4.29 -4.93 -14.88
N LEU A 787 -3.08 -4.66 -15.37
CA LEU A 787 -2.37 -5.51 -16.31
C LEU A 787 -0.99 -5.89 -15.77
N GLY A 788 -0.60 -7.15 -16.02
CA GLY A 788 0.76 -7.65 -15.81
C GLY A 788 1.19 -8.48 -17.02
N TRP A 789 2.40 -8.29 -17.51
CA TRP A 789 2.95 -9.07 -18.62
C TRP A 789 4.40 -9.42 -18.32
N SER A 790 4.67 -10.72 -18.25
CA SER A 790 6.02 -11.27 -17.98
C SER A 790 6.45 -12.13 -19.17
N ASN A 791 7.68 -11.95 -19.60
CA ASN A 791 8.33 -12.76 -20.64
C ASN A 791 9.62 -13.33 -20.11
N THR A 792 9.86 -14.60 -20.35
CA THR A 792 11.10 -15.28 -20.02
C THR A 792 11.65 -16.00 -21.26
N PHE A 793 12.91 -15.77 -21.56
CA PHE A 793 13.65 -16.37 -22.65
C PHE A 793 14.80 -17.18 -22.09
N ASN A 794 14.79 -18.48 -22.31
CA ASN A 794 15.83 -19.40 -21.86
C ASN A 794 16.63 -19.93 -23.04
N TYR A 795 17.96 -19.78 -22.99
CA TYR A 795 18.86 -20.32 -24.01
C TYR A 795 20.12 -20.90 -23.40
N LYS A 796 20.25 -22.24 -23.40
CA LYS A 796 21.46 -22.96 -22.91
C LYS A 796 21.95 -22.51 -21.53
N GLY A 797 21.02 -22.27 -20.58
CA GLY A 797 21.33 -21.81 -19.24
C GLY A 797 21.35 -20.29 -19.07
N LEU A 798 21.31 -19.51 -20.17
CA LEU A 798 21.06 -18.07 -20.12
C LEU A 798 19.55 -17.83 -20.02
N GLU A 799 19.14 -16.97 -19.07
CA GLU A 799 17.76 -16.62 -18.81
C GLU A 799 17.60 -15.08 -18.89
N LEU A 800 16.73 -14.60 -19.78
CA LEU A 800 16.34 -13.20 -19.86
C LEU A 800 14.89 -13.06 -19.44
N GLY A 801 14.61 -12.24 -18.44
CA GLY A 801 13.27 -11.91 -17.97
C GLY A 801 12.92 -10.44 -18.23
N ILE A 802 11.67 -10.18 -18.66
CA ILE A 802 11.13 -8.82 -18.85
C ILE A 802 9.74 -8.80 -18.21
N GLU A 803 9.51 -7.85 -17.30
CA GLU A 803 8.22 -7.70 -16.59
C GLU A 803 7.68 -6.27 -16.77
N LEU A 804 6.41 -6.20 -17.15
CA LEU A 804 5.66 -4.96 -17.31
C LEU A 804 4.40 -5.00 -16.44
N ASN A 805 4.00 -3.83 -15.97
CA ASN A 805 2.70 -3.63 -15.35
C ASN A 805 2.03 -2.36 -15.89
N GLY A 806 0.71 -2.29 -15.76
CA GLY A 806 -0.04 -1.12 -16.18
C GLY A 806 -1.40 -1.03 -15.50
N ARG A 807 -1.90 0.19 -15.41
CA ARG A 807 -3.25 0.51 -14.94
C ARG A 807 -3.90 1.48 -15.91
N PHE A 808 -5.23 1.35 -16.10
CA PHE A 808 -5.99 2.18 -17.04
C PHE A 808 -7.38 2.48 -16.52
N GLY A 809 -7.95 3.60 -16.99
CA GLY A 809 -9.34 3.97 -16.75
C GLY A 809 -9.60 4.47 -15.34
N TYR A 810 -8.70 5.29 -14.80
CA TYR A 810 -8.85 5.99 -13.54
C TYR A 810 -8.23 7.38 -13.61
N MET A 811 -8.48 8.19 -12.60
CA MET A 811 -7.92 9.52 -12.47
C MET A 811 -7.08 9.66 -11.21
N VAL A 812 -6.21 10.64 -11.22
CA VAL A 812 -5.42 11.09 -10.09
C VAL A 812 -5.65 12.59 -9.87
N ASP A 813 -5.66 13.00 -8.63
CA ASP A 813 -5.56 14.41 -8.24
C ASP A 813 -4.10 14.74 -7.93
N THR A 814 -3.48 15.55 -8.77
CA THR A 814 -2.10 16.04 -8.59
C THR A 814 -2.03 17.31 -7.74
N GLY A 815 -3.18 17.81 -7.24
CA GLY A 815 -3.29 19.02 -6.44
C GLY A 815 -3.28 20.33 -7.23
N GLY A 816 -3.09 20.27 -8.56
CA GLY A 816 -2.86 21.48 -9.37
C GLY A 816 -1.50 22.11 -9.07
N GLU A 817 -1.26 23.29 -9.63
CA GLU A 817 -0.03 24.07 -9.39
C GLU A 817 -0.43 25.43 -8.79
N GLY A 818 -0.01 25.67 -7.56
CA GLY A 818 -0.34 26.90 -6.84
C GLY A 818 0.60 28.05 -7.24
N GLN A 819 0.44 28.62 -8.40
CA GLN A 819 1.28 29.66 -9.00
C GLN A 819 1.23 31.00 -8.23
N TYR A 820 1.60 30.98 -6.92
CA TYR A 820 1.53 32.17 -6.07
C TYR A 820 2.63 32.21 -4.99
N GLY A 821 2.85 33.36 -4.43
CA GLY A 821 3.71 33.58 -3.29
C GLY A 821 5.20 33.47 -3.62
N MET A 822 5.97 32.88 -2.70
CA MET A 822 7.44 32.81 -2.75
C MET A 822 7.95 31.35 -2.68
N TYR A 823 7.05 30.38 -2.87
CA TYR A 823 7.40 28.96 -2.85
C TYR A 823 8.01 28.53 -4.17
N ASN A 824 8.81 27.48 -4.11
CA ASN A 824 9.39 26.90 -5.31
C ASN A 824 8.30 26.40 -6.26
N GLN A 825 8.62 26.40 -7.54
CA GLN A 825 7.74 25.98 -8.60
C GLN A 825 8.40 24.85 -9.39
N ARG A 826 7.58 23.91 -9.82
CA ARG A 826 7.98 22.92 -10.81
C ARG A 826 8.21 23.61 -12.16
N GLU A 827 9.13 23.08 -12.95
CA GLU A 827 9.32 23.51 -14.32
C GLU A 827 8.05 23.20 -15.14
N ILE A 828 7.28 24.22 -15.46
CA ILE A 828 5.98 24.13 -16.16
C ILE A 828 5.79 25.29 -17.14
N SER A 829 4.90 25.06 -18.11
CA SER A 829 4.37 26.09 -18.97
C SER A 829 3.27 26.84 -18.25
N TYR A 830 3.51 28.08 -17.84
CA TYR A 830 2.52 28.98 -17.23
C TYR A 830 2.10 30.09 -18.17
N TRP A 831 0.89 30.60 -17.96
CA TRP A 831 0.31 31.63 -18.83
C TRP A 831 1.04 32.97 -18.69
N THR A 832 1.34 33.59 -19.83
CA THR A 832 1.78 34.95 -19.99
C THR A 832 1.09 35.51 -21.24
N PRO A 833 1.06 36.87 -21.44
CA PRO A 833 0.51 37.45 -22.68
C PRO A 833 1.13 36.90 -23.98
N ASP A 834 2.37 36.41 -23.92
CA ASP A 834 3.08 35.79 -25.04
C ASP A 834 3.01 34.28 -25.07
N ASN A 835 2.43 33.64 -24.02
CA ASN A 835 2.27 32.20 -23.88
C ASN A 835 0.83 31.88 -23.46
N THR A 836 -0.13 32.25 -24.31
CA THR A 836 -1.57 32.06 -24.06
C THR A 836 -2.01 30.57 -24.13
N GLY A 837 -1.23 29.71 -24.76
CA GLY A 837 -1.48 28.26 -24.84
C GLY A 837 -0.87 27.46 -23.70
N ALA A 838 -0.52 28.07 -22.58
CA ALA A 838 0.05 27.38 -21.42
C ALA A 838 -0.92 26.40 -20.77
N ASP A 839 -0.36 25.36 -20.14
CA ASP A 839 -1.13 24.33 -19.42
C ASP A 839 -1.60 24.80 -18.03
N TYR A 840 -0.94 25.82 -17.47
CA TYR A 840 -1.18 26.31 -16.11
C TYR A 840 -1.42 27.82 -16.09
N GLN A 841 -2.16 28.24 -15.06
CA GLN A 841 -2.55 29.63 -14.86
C GLN A 841 -1.35 30.59 -14.69
N LYS A 842 -1.63 31.87 -14.82
CA LYS A 842 -0.65 32.94 -14.61
C LYS A 842 -0.14 32.97 -13.16
N PRO A 843 1.16 33.17 -12.92
CA PRO A 843 1.70 33.36 -11.58
C PRO A 843 1.22 34.71 -11.00
N ILE A 844 0.95 34.75 -9.70
CA ILE A 844 0.60 35.95 -8.97
C ILE A 844 1.41 36.09 -7.68
N TYR A 845 1.78 37.31 -7.31
CA TYR A 845 2.39 37.57 -6.02
C TYR A 845 1.29 37.86 -4.98
N SER A 846 1.08 36.89 -4.09
CA SER A 846 0.10 36.98 -3.03
C SER A 846 0.53 36.19 -1.83
N THR A 847 0.27 36.67 -0.62
CA THR A 847 0.43 35.95 0.64
C THR A 847 -0.86 35.27 1.09
N ALA A 848 -2.00 35.63 0.47
CA ALA A 848 -3.33 35.16 0.85
C ALA A 848 -3.79 33.90 0.07
N GLY A 849 -3.08 33.51 -0.98
CA GLY A 849 -3.41 32.38 -1.85
C GLY A 849 -3.32 32.76 -3.33
N GLY A 850 -3.38 31.72 -4.18
CA GLY A 850 -3.35 31.83 -5.63
C GLY A 850 -4.74 31.94 -6.26
N ASP A 851 -4.82 31.47 -7.50
CA ASP A 851 -6.09 31.28 -8.20
C ASP A 851 -6.94 30.26 -7.45
N ALA A 852 -8.15 30.65 -7.06
CA ALA A 852 -9.07 29.81 -6.28
C ALA A 852 -9.45 28.49 -6.98
N TYR A 853 -9.30 28.45 -8.28
CA TYR A 853 -9.63 27.27 -9.12
C TYR A 853 -8.40 26.50 -9.61
N SER A 854 -7.19 26.84 -9.14
CA SER A 854 -5.94 26.18 -9.56
C SER A 854 -5.95 24.66 -9.38
N SER A 855 -6.60 24.15 -8.33
CA SER A 855 -6.74 22.72 -8.07
C SER A 855 -7.52 21.95 -9.14
N LEU A 856 -8.39 22.61 -9.92
CA LEU A 856 -9.16 21.97 -10.98
C LEU A 856 -8.26 21.44 -12.10
N LEU A 857 -7.09 22.05 -12.32
CA LEU A 857 -6.09 21.56 -13.28
C LEU A 857 -5.35 20.30 -12.80
N GLY A 858 -5.53 19.91 -11.53
CA GLY A 858 -4.90 18.75 -10.92
C GLY A 858 -5.54 17.41 -11.29
N PHE A 859 -6.81 17.39 -11.71
CA PHE A 859 -7.51 16.16 -12.07
C PHE A 859 -7.07 15.67 -13.45
N LYS A 860 -6.37 14.55 -13.50
CA LYS A 860 -5.80 14.00 -14.74
C LYS A 860 -6.07 12.50 -14.88
N ASP A 861 -6.19 12.03 -16.13
CA ASP A 861 -6.14 10.60 -16.42
C ASP A 861 -4.82 10.02 -15.88
N ALA A 862 -4.87 8.83 -15.30
CA ALA A 862 -3.73 8.21 -14.63
C ALA A 862 -3.30 6.88 -15.28
N SER A 863 -3.56 6.70 -16.56
CA SER A 863 -3.22 5.48 -17.30
C SER A 863 -1.72 5.37 -17.59
N PHE A 864 -1.13 4.18 -17.39
CA PHE A 864 0.29 3.95 -17.64
C PHE A 864 0.63 2.49 -17.97
N ILE A 865 1.79 2.30 -18.60
CA ILE A 865 2.52 1.03 -18.75
C ILE A 865 3.97 1.26 -18.34
N LYS A 866 4.47 0.47 -17.38
CA LYS A 866 5.82 0.59 -16.81
C LYS A 866 6.63 -0.67 -17.02
N ILE A 867 7.91 -0.53 -17.38
CA ILE A 867 8.89 -1.61 -17.33
C ILE A 867 9.38 -1.73 -15.89
N ARG A 868 8.89 -2.75 -15.20
CA ARG A 868 9.24 -2.97 -13.78
C ARG A 868 10.61 -3.58 -13.61
N ASN A 869 10.94 -4.53 -14.48
CA ASN A 869 12.13 -5.33 -14.32
C ASN A 869 12.62 -5.86 -15.66
N ILE A 870 13.95 -5.85 -15.84
CA ILE A 870 14.67 -6.65 -16.83
C ILE A 870 15.75 -7.40 -16.08
N SER A 871 15.76 -8.72 -16.17
CA SER A 871 16.73 -9.60 -15.51
C SER A 871 17.49 -10.46 -16.50
N LEU A 872 18.77 -10.65 -16.26
CA LEU A 872 19.63 -11.53 -17.04
C LEU A 872 20.34 -12.48 -16.05
N GLY A 873 20.14 -13.77 -16.20
CA GLY A 873 20.75 -14.77 -15.36
C GLY A 873 21.48 -15.86 -16.15
N TYR A 874 22.47 -16.49 -15.56
CA TYR A 874 23.14 -17.62 -16.14
C TYR A 874 23.27 -18.77 -15.11
N ASN A 875 22.72 -19.94 -15.46
CA ASN A 875 22.78 -21.14 -14.68
C ASN A 875 23.97 -21.99 -15.13
N PHE A 876 24.98 -22.09 -14.29
CA PHE A 876 26.17 -22.89 -14.56
C PHE A 876 25.86 -24.38 -14.30
N ASN A 877 25.90 -25.18 -15.35
CA ASN A 877 25.77 -26.62 -15.25
C ASN A 877 27.08 -27.28 -15.69
N SER A 878 28.03 -27.40 -14.78
CA SER A 878 29.37 -27.93 -15.06
C SER A 878 29.70 -29.11 -14.16
N LYS A 879 30.29 -30.17 -14.73
CA LYS A 879 30.85 -31.30 -13.95
C LYS A 879 31.95 -30.82 -12.99
N ALA A 880 32.69 -29.75 -13.34
CA ALA A 880 33.73 -29.19 -12.48
C ALA A 880 33.16 -28.62 -11.18
N LEU A 881 32.00 -27.99 -11.19
CA LEU A 881 31.30 -27.49 -9.98
C LEU A 881 30.93 -28.65 -9.05
N LYS A 882 30.39 -29.73 -9.61
CA LYS A 882 30.02 -30.91 -8.83
C LYS A 882 31.25 -31.60 -8.16
N ASN A 883 32.42 -31.55 -8.80
CA ASN A 883 33.65 -32.08 -8.24
C ASN A 883 34.17 -31.31 -7.02
N ILE A 884 33.77 -30.01 -6.87
CA ILE A 884 34.10 -29.19 -5.71
C ILE A 884 32.92 -29.05 -4.73
N GLY A 885 31.89 -29.91 -4.85
CA GLY A 885 30.76 -29.95 -3.93
C GLY A 885 29.67 -28.91 -4.22
N ILE A 886 29.73 -28.17 -5.34
CA ILE A 886 28.68 -27.20 -5.73
C ILE A 886 27.69 -27.93 -6.63
N SER A 887 26.44 -28.04 -6.16
CA SER A 887 25.36 -28.70 -6.89
C SER A 887 24.70 -27.75 -7.92
N SER A 888 24.65 -26.47 -7.64
CA SER A 888 24.10 -25.44 -8.53
C SER A 888 24.77 -24.09 -8.29
N LEU A 889 24.94 -23.32 -9.37
CA LEU A 889 25.44 -21.92 -9.32
C LEU A 889 24.65 -21.11 -10.33
N LYS A 890 24.00 -20.03 -9.88
CA LYS A 890 23.36 -19.01 -10.73
C LYS A 890 23.97 -17.66 -10.42
N LEU A 891 24.44 -16.94 -11.46
CA LEU A 891 24.75 -15.51 -11.40
C LEU A 891 23.66 -14.77 -12.12
N TYR A 892 23.27 -13.59 -11.62
CA TYR A 892 22.27 -12.78 -12.28
C TYR A 892 22.51 -11.28 -12.07
N ALA A 893 22.06 -10.50 -13.06
CA ALA A 893 21.96 -9.06 -12.99
C ALA A 893 20.52 -8.63 -13.29
N GLN A 894 20.09 -7.52 -12.72
CA GLN A 894 18.72 -7.02 -12.86
C GLN A 894 18.74 -5.50 -12.91
N ALA A 895 17.87 -4.93 -13.76
CA ALA A 895 17.52 -3.51 -13.76
C ALA A 895 16.07 -3.37 -13.31
N LYS A 896 15.84 -2.61 -12.24
CA LYS A 896 14.55 -2.39 -11.57
C LYS A 896 14.03 -0.99 -11.90
N ASN A 897 12.72 -0.84 -12.10
CA ASN A 897 12.03 0.44 -12.33
C ASN A 897 12.69 1.26 -13.46
N ILE A 898 12.80 0.69 -14.66
CA ILE A 898 13.53 1.28 -15.78
C ILE A 898 12.85 2.55 -16.26
N GLY A 899 11.53 2.58 -16.30
CA GLY A 899 10.72 3.72 -16.70
C GLY A 899 9.39 3.31 -17.32
N ASN A 900 8.62 4.32 -17.73
CA ASN A 900 7.34 4.12 -18.38
C ASN A 900 7.52 3.96 -19.90
N LEU A 901 6.83 2.97 -20.49
CA LEU A 901 6.59 2.90 -21.94
C LEU A 901 5.50 3.88 -22.34
N TYR A 902 4.53 4.08 -21.48
CA TYR A 902 3.44 5.01 -21.62
C TYR A 902 3.05 5.57 -20.24
N SER A 903 2.74 6.85 -20.18
CA SER A 903 2.17 7.50 -19.01
C SER A 903 1.35 8.71 -19.47
N SER A 904 0.12 8.83 -18.98
CA SER A 904 -0.73 9.99 -19.25
C SER A 904 -0.31 11.23 -18.46
N VAL A 905 0.49 11.04 -17.40
CA VAL A 905 1.12 12.10 -16.61
C VAL A 905 2.63 11.87 -16.62
N ASP A 906 3.41 12.84 -17.03
CA ASP A 906 4.86 12.73 -17.19
C ASP A 906 5.66 13.13 -15.96
N PHE A 907 5.12 14.01 -15.12
CA PHE A 907 5.77 14.55 -13.92
C PHE A 907 5.51 13.75 -12.63
N MET A 908 4.84 12.62 -12.74
CA MET A 908 4.53 11.70 -11.63
C MET A 908 4.77 10.26 -12.04
N ASP A 909 5.19 9.43 -11.11
CA ASP A 909 5.14 7.98 -11.25
C ASP A 909 3.75 7.49 -10.79
N LEU A 910 2.91 7.14 -11.75
CA LEU A 910 1.51 6.75 -11.48
C LEU A 910 1.38 5.39 -10.78
N ASP A 911 2.42 4.55 -10.82
CA ASP A 911 2.44 3.28 -10.11
C ASP A 911 2.63 3.48 -8.60
N LEU A 912 3.44 4.49 -8.24
CA LEU A 912 3.78 4.83 -6.86
C LEU A 912 2.93 5.98 -6.30
N GLY A 913 2.35 6.82 -7.16
CA GLY A 913 1.65 8.04 -6.76
C GLY A 913 2.60 9.14 -6.24
N THR A 914 3.86 9.15 -6.69
CA THR A 914 4.91 10.07 -6.25
C THR A 914 5.56 10.81 -7.42
N THR A 915 6.18 11.94 -7.15
CA THR A 915 6.91 12.73 -8.17
C THR A 915 8.32 12.19 -8.46
N TYR A 916 8.67 11.06 -7.85
CA TYR A 916 9.96 10.38 -8.02
C TYR A 916 9.79 8.86 -7.94
N TYR A 917 10.80 8.13 -8.38
CA TYR A 917 10.94 6.69 -8.17
C TYR A 917 12.42 6.31 -8.09
N ASN A 918 12.73 5.14 -7.50
CA ASN A 918 14.09 4.63 -7.45
C ASN A 918 14.34 3.69 -8.62
N ARG A 919 15.36 4.01 -9.43
CA ARG A 919 15.91 3.10 -10.45
C ARG A 919 17.06 2.33 -9.85
N GLY A 920 17.01 0.99 -9.91
CA GLY A 920 18.00 0.13 -9.28
C GLY A 920 18.68 -0.84 -10.25
N PHE A 921 19.93 -1.18 -9.93
CA PHE A 921 20.69 -2.25 -10.56
C PHE A 921 21.14 -3.25 -9.50
N THR A 922 20.75 -4.50 -9.68
CA THR A 922 21.06 -5.59 -8.75
C THR A 922 22.01 -6.58 -9.39
N PHE A 923 22.97 -7.03 -8.61
CA PHE A 923 23.84 -8.16 -8.93
C PHE A 923 23.74 -9.20 -7.83
N GLY A 924 23.59 -10.47 -8.21
CA GLY A 924 23.45 -11.49 -7.21
C GLY A 924 23.91 -12.87 -7.66
N LEU A 925 24.07 -13.72 -6.65
CA LEU A 925 24.46 -15.09 -6.86
C LEU A 925 23.63 -16.05 -5.97
N GLN A 926 23.41 -17.25 -6.46
CA GLN A 926 22.81 -18.36 -5.72
C GLN A 926 23.69 -19.58 -5.87
N VAL A 927 24.02 -20.22 -4.75
CA VAL A 927 24.89 -21.40 -4.69
C VAL A 927 24.19 -22.49 -3.90
N GLY A 928 24.09 -23.68 -4.48
CA GLY A 928 23.66 -24.89 -3.78
C GLY A 928 24.86 -25.85 -3.59
N PHE A 929 24.94 -26.42 -2.39
CA PHE A 929 25.99 -27.34 -2.01
C PHE A 929 25.45 -28.78 -1.85
#